data_48f0b87c9bc0931d7adda614d3392b49
#
_entry.id   48f0b87c9bc0931d7adda614d3392b49
#
_cell.length_a   1.000
_cell.length_b   1.000
_cell.length_c   1.000
_cell.angle_alpha   90.00
_cell.angle_beta   90.00
_cell.angle_gamma   90.00
#
_symmetry.space_group_name_H-M   'P 1'
#
loop_
_entity.id
_entity.type
_entity.pdbx_description
1 polymer ?
#
loop_
_entity_poly.entity_id
_entity_poly.type
_entity_poly.pdbx_seq_one_letter_code
_entity_poly.pdbx_strand_id
1 'polypeptide(L)'
;MTAVSTSGPKIAMSGAELFRRGLAAHQCGQLEVAADMYRQALRISPAHADSSHLLGVVAHQSGQGTVAIEHIRRAIALDPAQAHYHYNLGLSFFAIDRTDEAIEAFDVALRLRADYPEVHYNRGNVLKKQGRMREAAECYRRALRHRPNYVEAYNNLGNCLLDLGRADRAEAAFRRALRITPNAPEVHHNLGMALRDLGRNDLAIGCFHEALRLRPDFVDPLYSLIAVLRGSGRTREAIAPLRQVVALRPADVDGLEALASALTEVGAWTEAERHYQAALRIDPERFSAVQGLAETLRLAGQMDEAEMLCRRLLDEYPGSAETHNNLANVVHQIGRHDEAISLYRRALELKPDLVVAHVNLGNVLKDTRAMAAAEASYRSALTLDPDNADAHVGLGALLLRTGRLTEGWPEQEWRFRGTWRFISFPERKLGRPRWNGEALGGRTLLLHAEQGFGDSIQFCRYIAGIPRDGRVVLEVPKALVTLMAGLDGIDTIVAYGDVLPHFDLHCPLLSLPLVAGTTLATIPATVPYLRADHGLMAAWARRLEPLAGLRAGLVWGGNPRYPNDRWRSATLAQLAPLASVAGVTFVSLQKGPPATQAATPPAGMVLHDWTEELQDFSETAALIDALDLVISTDTSVPHLAGALGKPVWLLSSYDACWRWLLNRDDSPWYPTLRQFRQRRLGNWQAPVDDLRAALQAAVRDTAR
;
A
#
# COMPACT_ATOMS: atom_id res chain seq x y z
N MET A 1 -12.62 52.49 84.79
CA MET A 1 -13.27 51.18 84.61
C MET A 1 -12.36 50.28 83.77
N THR A 2 -11.67 49.43 84.43
CA THR A 2 -10.63 48.55 83.98
C THR A 2 -11.30 47.36 83.32
N ALA A 3 -11.04 47.14 82.03
CA ALA A 3 -11.42 45.92 81.33
C ALA A 3 -10.42 44.80 81.64
N VAL A 4 -10.87 43.81 82.37
CA VAL A 4 -10.13 42.57 82.66
C VAL A 4 -10.15 41.68 81.45
N SER A 5 -8.99 41.52 80.83
CA SER A 5 -8.74 40.51 79.76
C SER A 5 -8.67 39.13 80.44
N THR A 6 -9.71 38.31 80.30
CA THR A 6 -9.67 36.89 80.65
C THR A 6 -9.07 36.08 79.54
N SER A 7 -7.77 35.94 79.50
CA SER A 7 -7.11 34.88 78.72
C SER A 7 -7.23 33.57 79.53
N GLY A 8 -8.23 32.74 79.19
CA GLY A 8 -8.31 31.39 79.75
C GLY A 8 -7.05 30.60 79.39
N PRO A 9 -6.63 29.62 80.17
CA PRO A 9 -5.45 28.82 79.93
C PRO A 9 -5.63 28.09 78.63
N LYS A 10 -4.79 28.41 77.66
CA LYS A 10 -4.67 27.54 76.49
C LYS A 10 -4.23 26.14 76.94
N ILE A 11 -5.16 25.20 77.01
CA ILE A 11 -4.86 23.80 77.30
C ILE A 11 -3.80 23.38 76.25
N ALA A 12 -2.57 23.18 76.70
CA ALA A 12 -1.48 22.70 75.90
C ALA A 12 -1.89 21.32 75.38
N MET A 13 -2.08 21.20 74.06
CA MET A 13 -2.43 19.91 73.40
C MET A 13 -1.34 18.88 73.70
N SER A 14 -1.76 17.66 74.04
CA SER A 14 -0.80 16.55 74.20
C SER A 14 -0.15 16.14 72.88
N GLY A 15 1.04 15.53 72.92
CA GLY A 15 1.71 15.02 71.73
C GLY A 15 0.82 14.06 70.92
N ALA A 16 0.01 13.24 71.61
CA ALA A 16 -0.96 12.34 71.03
C ALA A 16 -2.12 13.04 70.27
N GLU A 17 -2.60 14.19 70.87
CA GLU A 17 -3.65 14.99 70.24
C GLU A 17 -3.11 15.70 68.95
N LEU A 18 -1.90 16.26 69.04
CA LEU A 18 -1.24 16.87 67.90
C LEU A 18 -0.98 15.84 66.77
N PHE A 19 -0.57 14.63 67.14
CA PHE A 19 -0.40 13.52 66.16
C PHE A 19 -1.75 13.19 65.46
N ARG A 20 -2.85 13.01 66.23
CA ARG A 20 -4.18 12.73 65.65
C ARG A 20 -4.66 13.82 64.68
N ARG A 21 -4.49 15.09 65.08
CA ARG A 21 -4.82 16.23 64.19
C ARG A 21 -3.92 16.31 62.98
N GLY A 22 -2.63 16.05 63.13
CA GLY A 22 -1.70 15.96 62.02
C GLY A 22 -2.09 14.86 61.03
N LEU A 23 -2.54 13.69 61.51
CA LEU A 23 -3.02 12.59 60.71
C LEU A 23 -4.29 12.98 59.93
N ALA A 24 -5.25 13.65 60.59
CA ALA A 24 -6.46 14.15 59.93
C ALA A 24 -6.14 15.21 58.86
N ALA A 25 -5.24 16.14 59.13
CA ALA A 25 -4.79 17.13 58.16
C ALA A 25 -4.09 16.46 56.96
N HIS A 26 -3.27 15.44 57.22
CA HIS A 26 -2.58 14.66 56.19
C HIS A 26 -3.58 13.93 55.26
N GLN A 27 -4.60 13.30 55.85
CA GLN A 27 -5.67 12.62 55.09
C GLN A 27 -6.50 13.61 54.25
N CYS A 28 -6.61 14.86 54.67
CA CYS A 28 -7.24 15.93 53.91
C CYS A 28 -6.31 16.62 52.88
N GLY A 29 -5.07 16.13 52.68
CA GLY A 29 -4.11 16.71 51.75
C GLY A 29 -3.44 18.01 52.21
N GLN A 30 -3.66 18.44 53.49
CA GLN A 30 -3.10 19.66 54.06
C GLN A 30 -1.68 19.39 54.60
N LEU A 31 -0.73 19.18 53.64
CA LEU A 31 0.61 18.67 53.97
C LEU A 31 1.40 19.58 54.91
N GLU A 32 1.36 20.90 54.71
CA GLU A 32 2.08 21.86 55.57
C GLU A 32 1.55 21.85 57.00
N VAL A 33 0.20 21.84 57.16
CA VAL A 33 -0.45 21.78 58.48
C VAL A 33 -0.12 20.45 59.19
N ALA A 34 -0.14 19.34 58.46
CA ALA A 34 0.23 18.03 58.97
C ALA A 34 1.69 18.02 59.45
N ALA A 35 2.63 18.54 58.64
CA ALA A 35 4.05 18.65 58.99
C ALA A 35 4.29 19.44 60.26
N ASP A 36 3.60 20.61 60.41
CA ASP A 36 3.74 21.43 61.59
C ASP A 36 3.23 20.70 62.83
N MET A 37 2.09 20.05 62.73
CA MET A 37 1.52 19.26 63.86
C MET A 37 2.41 18.08 64.23
N TYR A 38 3.02 17.37 63.30
CA TYR A 38 3.98 16.32 63.58
C TYR A 38 5.27 16.86 64.22
N ARG A 39 5.79 18.03 63.79
CA ARG A 39 6.93 18.68 64.45
C ARG A 39 6.59 19.10 65.89
N GLN A 40 5.42 19.63 66.16
CA GLN A 40 4.97 19.99 67.49
C GLN A 40 4.84 18.72 68.35
N ALA A 41 4.26 17.63 67.83
CA ALA A 41 4.16 16.36 68.55
C ALA A 41 5.56 15.82 68.92
N LEU A 42 6.54 15.91 67.99
CA LEU A 42 7.93 15.50 68.23
C LEU A 42 8.69 16.40 69.23
N ARG A 43 8.30 17.69 69.39
CA ARG A 43 8.86 18.55 70.41
C ARG A 43 8.40 18.13 71.82
N ILE A 44 7.17 17.61 71.92
CA ILE A 44 6.64 17.10 73.21
C ILE A 44 7.10 15.67 73.47
N SER A 45 7.12 14.84 72.47
CA SER A 45 7.48 13.43 72.56
C SER A 45 8.54 13.08 71.50
N PRO A 46 9.85 13.35 71.73
CA PRO A 46 10.93 13.15 70.73
C PRO A 46 11.10 11.73 70.29
N ALA A 47 10.66 10.75 71.08
CA ALA A 47 10.73 9.31 70.75
C ALA A 47 9.46 8.74 70.09
N HIS A 48 8.54 9.59 69.62
CA HIS A 48 7.32 9.14 68.93
C HIS A 48 7.64 8.75 67.47
N ALA A 49 7.87 7.46 67.24
CA ALA A 49 8.32 6.92 65.95
C ALA A 49 7.36 7.25 64.80
N ASP A 50 6.03 7.07 64.98
CA ASP A 50 5.02 7.37 63.97
C ASP A 50 4.99 8.83 63.54
N SER A 51 5.19 9.78 64.49
CA SER A 51 5.26 11.22 64.14
C SER A 51 6.49 11.50 63.26
N SER A 52 7.64 10.88 63.57
CA SER A 52 8.85 11.01 62.77
C SER A 52 8.63 10.39 61.38
N HIS A 53 8.05 9.19 61.31
CA HIS A 53 7.75 8.50 60.06
C HIS A 53 6.80 9.32 59.18
N LEU A 54 5.63 9.78 59.72
CA LEU A 54 4.65 10.53 58.93
C LEU A 54 5.17 11.91 58.52
N LEU A 55 6.03 12.56 59.31
CA LEU A 55 6.72 13.77 58.88
C LEU A 55 7.61 13.50 57.70
N GLY A 56 8.31 12.34 57.65
CA GLY A 56 9.08 11.89 56.50
C GLY A 56 8.21 11.60 55.30
N VAL A 57 7.03 10.98 55.49
CA VAL A 57 6.07 10.73 54.39
C VAL A 57 5.57 12.03 53.77
N VAL A 58 5.24 13.03 54.62
CA VAL A 58 4.86 14.38 54.12
C VAL A 58 6.00 15.04 53.38
N ALA A 59 7.24 14.92 53.87
CA ALA A 59 8.42 15.44 53.16
C ALA A 59 8.59 14.76 51.78
N HIS A 60 8.39 13.42 51.70
CA HIS A 60 8.43 12.68 50.44
C HIS A 60 7.36 13.18 49.46
N GLN A 61 6.12 13.32 49.90
CA GLN A 61 5.00 13.84 49.08
C GLN A 61 5.22 15.29 48.60
N SER A 62 5.99 16.08 49.36
CA SER A 62 6.39 17.44 49.03
C SER A 62 7.65 17.55 48.20
N GLY A 63 8.17 16.41 47.68
CA GLY A 63 9.39 16.36 46.86
C GLY A 63 10.72 16.54 47.61
N GLN A 64 10.68 16.56 48.94
CA GLN A 64 11.87 16.75 49.79
C GLN A 64 12.49 15.39 50.18
N GLY A 65 12.97 14.64 49.19
CA GLY A 65 13.39 13.24 49.37
C GLY A 65 14.50 13.02 50.41
N THR A 66 15.48 13.92 50.51
CA THR A 66 16.57 13.83 51.51
C THR A 66 16.05 14.05 52.93
N VAL A 67 15.18 15.02 53.13
CA VAL A 67 14.51 15.28 54.43
C VAL A 67 13.61 14.10 54.82
N ALA A 68 12.91 13.52 53.84
CA ALA A 68 12.08 12.34 54.07
C ALA A 68 12.91 11.17 54.60
N ILE A 69 14.06 10.90 53.98
CA ILE A 69 14.97 9.81 54.39
C ILE A 69 15.46 10.02 55.82
N GLU A 70 15.84 11.23 56.20
CA GLU A 70 16.30 11.56 57.57
C GLU A 70 15.22 11.24 58.62
N HIS A 71 14.01 11.74 58.41
CA HIS A 71 12.91 11.51 59.34
C HIS A 71 12.47 10.06 59.41
N ILE A 72 12.43 9.35 58.28
CA ILE A 72 12.05 7.94 58.28
C ILE A 72 13.14 7.09 58.93
N ARG A 73 14.44 7.35 58.68
CA ARG A 73 15.55 6.68 59.38
C ARG A 73 15.49 6.87 60.92
N ARG A 74 15.11 8.08 61.35
CA ARG A 74 14.90 8.33 62.79
C ARG A 74 13.75 7.47 63.33
N ALA A 75 12.64 7.34 62.58
CA ALA A 75 11.53 6.49 62.99
C ALA A 75 11.96 5.00 63.06
N ILE A 76 12.74 4.52 62.10
CA ILE A 76 13.28 3.15 62.08
C ILE A 76 14.22 2.92 63.26
N ALA A 77 15.04 3.89 63.66
CA ALA A 77 15.91 3.79 64.83
C ALA A 77 15.13 3.67 66.13
N LEU A 78 13.91 4.22 66.18
CA LEU A 78 13.00 4.16 67.35
C LEU A 78 12.18 2.84 67.36
N ASP A 79 11.73 2.39 66.22
CA ASP A 79 11.00 1.12 66.05
C ASP A 79 11.38 0.44 64.72
N PRO A 80 12.38 -0.45 64.71
CA PRO A 80 12.89 -1.09 63.51
C PRO A 80 11.97 -2.20 62.95
N ALA A 81 10.94 -2.61 63.71
CA ALA A 81 10.11 -3.76 63.33
C ALA A 81 8.93 -3.36 62.40
N GLN A 82 8.79 -2.09 62.05
CA GLN A 82 7.67 -1.59 61.27
C GLN A 82 7.97 -1.68 59.76
N ALA A 83 7.45 -2.69 59.09
CA ALA A 83 7.63 -2.90 57.65
C ALA A 83 7.30 -1.68 56.77
N HIS A 84 6.26 -0.90 57.17
CA HIS A 84 5.83 0.27 56.42
C HIS A 84 6.81 1.46 56.51
N TYR A 85 7.64 1.54 57.57
CA TYR A 85 8.72 2.53 57.62
C TYR A 85 9.79 2.24 56.57
N HIS A 86 10.24 0.98 56.45
CA HIS A 86 11.18 0.55 55.44
C HIS A 86 10.63 0.68 54.01
N TYR A 87 9.33 0.42 53.82
CA TYR A 87 8.67 0.64 52.55
C TYR A 87 8.74 2.12 52.15
N ASN A 88 8.37 3.06 53.00
CA ASN A 88 8.40 4.50 52.71
C ASN A 88 9.84 5.01 52.57
N LEU A 89 10.80 4.44 53.29
CA LEU A 89 12.22 4.70 53.06
C LEU A 89 12.64 4.32 51.64
N GLY A 90 12.25 3.13 51.17
CA GLY A 90 12.50 2.66 49.79
C GLY A 90 11.89 3.58 48.73
N LEU A 91 10.63 4.03 48.94
CA LEU A 91 9.99 5.01 48.06
C LEU A 91 10.75 6.35 48.03
N SER A 92 11.24 6.80 49.18
CA SER A 92 11.99 8.06 49.28
C SER A 92 13.35 7.96 48.58
N PHE A 93 14.04 6.85 48.70
CA PHE A 93 15.26 6.59 47.92
C PHE A 93 15.00 6.54 46.44
N PHE A 94 13.95 5.82 46.00
CA PHE A 94 13.56 5.74 44.60
C PHE A 94 13.25 7.10 43.99
N ALA A 95 12.58 7.99 44.72
CA ALA A 95 12.24 9.34 44.28
C ALA A 95 13.46 10.23 44.00
N ILE A 96 14.60 9.96 44.65
CA ILE A 96 15.87 10.70 44.45
C ILE A 96 16.91 9.88 43.65
N ASP A 97 16.44 8.85 42.93
CA ASP A 97 17.24 7.98 42.04
C ASP A 97 18.31 7.11 42.75
N ARG A 98 18.20 6.93 44.06
CA ARG A 98 19.06 6.02 44.85
C ARG A 98 18.47 4.60 44.82
N THR A 99 18.60 3.96 43.65
CA THR A 99 17.89 2.71 43.31
C THR A 99 18.35 1.50 44.13
N ASP A 100 19.66 1.40 44.45
CA ASP A 100 20.19 0.25 45.23
C ASP A 100 19.70 0.31 46.69
N GLU A 101 19.76 1.48 47.31
CA GLU A 101 19.26 1.64 48.69
C GLU A 101 17.72 1.50 48.76
N ALA A 102 17.02 1.85 47.70
CA ALA A 102 15.58 1.58 47.59
C ALA A 102 15.30 0.06 47.64
N ILE A 103 16.07 -0.75 46.89
CA ILE A 103 15.94 -2.21 46.92
C ILE A 103 16.25 -2.76 48.30
N GLU A 104 17.36 -2.31 48.93
CA GLU A 104 17.71 -2.75 50.28
C GLU A 104 16.61 -2.46 51.29
N ALA A 105 16.03 -1.27 51.25
CA ALA A 105 14.93 -0.88 52.12
C ALA A 105 13.68 -1.72 51.88
N PHE A 106 13.31 -1.99 50.63
CA PHE A 106 12.22 -2.90 50.26
C PHE A 106 12.48 -4.33 50.71
N ASP A 107 13.75 -4.82 50.62
CA ASP A 107 14.10 -6.15 51.09
C ASP A 107 13.97 -6.30 52.60
N VAL A 108 14.29 -5.23 53.37
CA VAL A 108 13.99 -5.20 54.81
C VAL A 108 12.50 -5.23 55.09
N ALA A 109 11.72 -4.41 54.37
CA ALA A 109 10.25 -4.38 54.50
C ALA A 109 9.63 -5.78 54.25
N LEU A 110 10.16 -6.51 53.23
CA LEU A 110 9.70 -7.86 52.87
C LEU A 110 10.16 -8.93 53.87
N ARG A 111 11.29 -8.75 54.53
CA ARG A 111 11.68 -9.64 55.62
C ARG A 111 10.78 -9.49 56.85
N LEU A 112 10.30 -8.28 57.11
CA LEU A 112 9.40 -8.01 58.22
C LEU A 112 7.95 -8.41 57.87
N ARG A 113 7.56 -8.24 56.60
CA ARG A 113 6.23 -8.60 56.13
C ARG A 113 6.29 -9.09 54.71
N ALA A 114 6.31 -10.43 54.52
CA ALA A 114 6.51 -11.07 53.22
C ALA A 114 5.29 -10.94 52.28
N ASP A 115 4.09 -10.77 52.83
CA ASP A 115 2.82 -10.63 52.11
C ASP A 115 2.44 -9.18 51.78
N TYR A 116 3.44 -8.34 51.39
CA TYR A 116 3.24 -6.90 51.16
C TYR A 116 3.25 -6.60 49.66
N PRO A 117 2.09 -6.62 48.97
CA PRO A 117 2.03 -6.52 47.49
C PRO A 117 2.56 -5.18 46.96
N GLU A 118 2.37 -4.07 47.66
CA GLU A 118 2.86 -2.75 47.27
C GLU A 118 4.40 -2.71 47.28
N VAL A 119 5.04 -3.37 48.21
CA VAL A 119 6.51 -3.45 48.27
C VAL A 119 7.04 -4.27 47.11
N HIS A 120 6.47 -5.45 46.86
CA HIS A 120 6.84 -6.26 45.68
C HIS A 120 6.66 -5.47 44.39
N TYR A 121 5.54 -4.75 44.23
CA TYR A 121 5.28 -3.94 43.04
C TYR A 121 6.33 -2.84 42.83
N ASN A 122 6.62 -2.04 43.91
CA ASN A 122 7.55 -0.93 43.80
C ASN A 122 8.99 -1.39 43.70
N ARG A 123 9.37 -2.51 44.34
CA ARG A 123 10.66 -3.18 44.08
C ARG A 123 10.80 -3.59 42.61
N GLY A 124 9.73 -4.13 42.00
CA GLY A 124 9.66 -4.42 40.60
C GLY A 124 9.88 -3.18 39.71
N ASN A 125 9.29 -2.04 40.06
CA ASN A 125 9.47 -0.77 39.35
C ASN A 125 10.95 -0.31 39.38
N VAL A 126 11.60 -0.41 40.54
CA VAL A 126 13.04 -0.07 40.66
C VAL A 126 13.90 -0.99 39.82
N LEU A 127 13.67 -2.29 39.90
CA LEU A 127 14.40 -3.29 39.09
C LEU A 127 14.18 -3.08 37.58
N LYS A 128 12.95 -2.74 37.17
CA LYS A 128 12.67 -2.38 35.78
C LYS A 128 13.45 -1.15 35.34
N LYS A 129 13.54 -0.11 36.17
CA LYS A 129 14.36 1.08 35.88
C LYS A 129 15.85 0.75 35.73
N GLN A 130 16.35 -0.25 36.49
CA GLN A 130 17.73 -0.75 36.36
C GLN A 130 17.93 -1.70 35.17
N GLY A 131 16.91 -1.97 34.31
CA GLY A 131 17.00 -2.94 33.21
C GLY A 131 16.96 -4.41 33.63
N ARG A 132 16.73 -4.72 34.92
CA ARG A 132 16.68 -6.07 35.49
C ARG A 132 15.29 -6.71 35.29
N MET A 133 14.88 -6.84 34.00
CA MET A 133 13.49 -7.19 33.60
C MET A 133 13.01 -8.54 34.17
N ARG A 134 13.92 -9.58 34.24
CA ARG A 134 13.54 -10.89 34.79
C ARG A 134 13.17 -10.81 36.27
N GLU A 135 13.95 -10.07 37.05
CA GLU A 135 13.74 -9.91 38.48
C GLU A 135 12.52 -9.03 38.76
N ALA A 136 12.32 -7.97 37.95
CA ALA A 136 11.12 -7.14 37.98
C ALA A 136 9.86 -7.97 37.75
N ALA A 137 9.85 -8.82 36.71
CA ALA A 137 8.73 -9.71 36.42
C ALA A 137 8.41 -10.67 37.57
N GLU A 138 9.42 -11.18 38.26
CA GLU A 138 9.20 -12.03 39.44
C GLU A 138 8.61 -11.23 40.63
N CYS A 139 9.04 -9.99 40.82
CA CYS A 139 8.46 -9.10 41.84
C CYS A 139 6.97 -8.82 41.56
N TYR A 140 6.61 -8.52 40.28
CA TYR A 140 5.20 -8.31 39.96
C TYR A 140 4.37 -9.59 40.11
N ARG A 141 4.91 -10.78 39.78
CA ARG A 141 4.22 -12.05 40.06
C ARG A 141 3.97 -12.25 41.56
N ARG A 142 4.94 -11.90 42.42
CA ARG A 142 4.75 -11.95 43.88
C ARG A 142 3.71 -10.97 44.33
N ALA A 143 3.71 -9.74 43.83
CA ALA A 143 2.66 -8.77 44.12
C ALA A 143 1.28 -9.32 43.76
N LEU A 144 1.15 -9.96 42.57
CA LEU A 144 -0.10 -10.54 42.07
C LEU A 144 -0.57 -11.78 42.85
N ARG A 145 0.34 -12.55 43.49
CA ARG A 145 -0.03 -13.65 44.39
C ARG A 145 -0.75 -13.14 45.64
N HIS A 146 -0.32 -11.98 46.17
CA HIS A 146 -0.90 -11.41 47.38
C HIS A 146 -2.08 -10.47 47.07
N ARG A 147 -2.11 -9.87 45.86
CA ARG A 147 -3.20 -9.03 45.37
C ARG A 147 -3.57 -9.41 43.92
N PRO A 148 -4.47 -10.38 43.74
CA PRO A 148 -4.83 -10.90 42.40
C PRO A 148 -5.57 -9.91 41.48
N ASN A 149 -6.03 -8.78 41.99
CA ASN A 149 -6.71 -7.72 41.23
C ASN A 149 -5.85 -6.46 41.02
N TYR A 150 -4.52 -6.59 41.13
CA TYR A 150 -3.57 -5.47 40.99
C TYR A 150 -3.29 -5.18 39.51
N VAL A 151 -4.09 -4.32 38.86
CA VAL A 151 -4.08 -4.02 37.44
C VAL A 151 -2.72 -3.51 36.95
N GLU A 152 -2.14 -2.54 37.71
CA GLU A 152 -0.85 -1.94 37.38
C GLU A 152 0.30 -2.98 37.39
N ALA A 153 0.22 -3.96 38.30
CA ALA A 153 1.19 -5.04 38.38
C ALA A 153 1.07 -5.99 37.17
N TYR A 154 -0.15 -6.29 36.70
CA TYR A 154 -0.37 -7.04 35.46
C TYR A 154 0.19 -6.29 34.24
N ASN A 155 -0.09 -5.00 34.15
CA ASN A 155 0.39 -4.17 33.05
C ASN A 155 1.93 -4.12 33.01
N ASN A 156 2.57 -3.87 34.15
CA ASN A 156 4.02 -3.81 34.24
C ASN A 156 4.68 -5.18 34.04
N LEU A 157 4.04 -6.26 34.50
CA LEU A 157 4.48 -7.64 34.20
C LEU A 157 4.43 -7.91 32.71
N GLY A 158 3.34 -7.50 32.03
CA GLY A 158 3.19 -7.63 30.58
C GLY A 158 4.29 -6.90 29.83
N ASN A 159 4.59 -5.65 30.22
CA ASN A 159 5.66 -4.86 29.60
C ASN A 159 7.03 -5.54 29.79
N CYS A 160 7.36 -6.00 31.00
CA CYS A 160 8.60 -6.73 31.21
C CYS A 160 8.68 -8.04 30.39
N LEU A 161 7.56 -8.70 30.16
CA LEU A 161 7.51 -9.92 29.36
C LEU A 161 7.70 -9.62 27.86
N LEU A 162 7.20 -8.48 27.36
CA LEU A 162 7.50 -7.99 25.99
C LEU A 162 8.99 -7.71 25.84
N ASP A 163 9.59 -6.96 26.76
CA ASP A 163 11.03 -6.66 26.74
C ASP A 163 11.90 -7.93 26.78
N LEU A 164 11.38 -9.01 27.36
CA LEU A 164 12.02 -10.33 27.39
C LEU A 164 11.67 -11.23 26.17
N GLY A 165 10.97 -10.73 25.16
CA GLY A 165 10.55 -11.48 23.98
C GLY A 165 9.50 -12.58 24.26
N ARG A 166 8.70 -12.43 25.34
CA ARG A 166 7.67 -13.40 25.76
C ARG A 166 6.27 -12.86 25.49
N ALA A 167 6.00 -12.50 24.23
CA ALA A 167 4.77 -11.86 23.82
C ALA A 167 3.51 -12.69 24.15
N ASP A 168 3.60 -14.03 24.09
CA ASP A 168 2.52 -14.95 24.51
C ASP A 168 2.11 -14.78 25.96
N ARG A 169 3.09 -14.63 26.85
CA ARG A 169 2.84 -14.44 28.28
C ARG A 169 2.42 -13.00 28.62
N ALA A 170 2.94 -12.04 27.86
CA ALA A 170 2.54 -10.65 27.96
C ALA A 170 1.05 -10.47 27.59
N GLU A 171 0.59 -11.07 26.50
CA GLU A 171 -0.82 -11.13 26.11
C GLU A 171 -1.71 -11.63 27.25
N ALA A 172 -1.31 -12.73 27.91
CA ALA A 172 -2.09 -13.29 29.02
C ALA A 172 -2.17 -12.33 30.21
N ALA A 173 -1.08 -11.62 30.52
CA ALA A 173 -1.04 -10.63 31.59
C ALA A 173 -1.94 -9.41 31.28
N PHE A 174 -1.86 -8.84 30.07
CA PHE A 174 -2.69 -7.71 29.66
C PHE A 174 -4.17 -8.07 29.61
N ARG A 175 -4.52 -9.25 29.09
CA ARG A 175 -5.91 -9.72 29.12
C ARG A 175 -6.44 -9.89 30.54
N ARG A 176 -5.56 -10.27 31.51
CA ARG A 176 -5.96 -10.34 32.90
C ARG A 176 -6.23 -8.94 33.49
N ALA A 177 -5.38 -7.96 33.14
CA ALA A 177 -5.60 -6.57 33.52
C ALA A 177 -6.92 -6.02 32.98
N LEU A 178 -7.23 -6.27 31.70
CA LEU A 178 -8.46 -5.81 31.04
C LEU A 178 -9.73 -6.51 31.56
N ARG A 179 -9.64 -7.73 32.08
CA ARG A 179 -10.77 -8.36 32.79
C ARG A 179 -11.13 -7.66 34.09
N ILE A 180 -10.16 -7.00 34.73
CA ILE A 180 -10.38 -6.24 35.97
C ILE A 180 -10.81 -4.82 35.62
N THR A 181 -10.12 -4.18 34.67
CA THR A 181 -10.39 -2.80 34.24
C THR A 181 -10.49 -2.78 32.71
N PRO A 182 -11.70 -2.96 32.17
CA PRO A 182 -11.90 -3.03 30.71
C PRO A 182 -11.55 -1.73 29.96
N ASN A 183 -11.68 -0.59 30.63
CA ASN A 183 -11.52 0.74 30.04
C ASN A 183 -10.13 1.33 30.35
N ALA A 184 -9.06 0.56 30.19
CA ALA A 184 -7.68 1.00 30.41
C ALA A 184 -6.95 1.18 29.06
N PRO A 185 -6.86 2.41 28.50
CA PRO A 185 -6.31 2.65 27.17
C PRO A 185 -4.85 2.21 27.03
N GLU A 186 -4.02 2.40 28.06
CA GLU A 186 -2.61 1.96 28.07
C GLU A 186 -2.50 0.43 27.98
N VAL A 187 -3.40 -0.30 28.63
CA VAL A 187 -3.38 -1.77 28.61
C VAL A 187 -3.85 -2.30 27.27
N HIS A 188 -4.86 -1.65 26.64
CA HIS A 188 -5.25 -1.97 25.26
C HIS A 188 -4.11 -1.73 24.28
N HIS A 189 -3.40 -0.60 24.38
CA HIS A 189 -2.22 -0.33 23.55
C HIS A 189 -1.14 -1.42 23.72
N ASN A 190 -0.79 -1.75 24.98
CA ASN A 190 0.23 -2.74 25.29
C ASN A 190 -0.18 -4.16 24.83
N LEU A 191 -1.47 -4.51 24.92
CA LEU A 191 -2.01 -5.75 24.35
C LEU A 191 -1.87 -5.76 22.83
N GLY A 192 -2.16 -4.64 22.17
CA GLY A 192 -1.95 -4.48 20.73
C GLY A 192 -0.51 -4.71 20.31
N MET A 193 0.45 -4.17 21.10
CA MET A 193 1.88 -4.41 20.88
C MET A 193 2.26 -5.89 21.01
N ALA A 194 1.74 -6.59 22.03
CA ALA A 194 1.98 -8.01 22.20
C ALA A 194 1.41 -8.84 21.04
N LEU A 195 0.22 -8.50 20.56
CA LEU A 195 -0.43 -9.18 19.43
C LEU A 195 0.30 -8.93 18.11
N ARG A 196 0.83 -7.72 17.89
CA ARG A 196 1.70 -7.40 16.76
C ARG A 196 2.95 -8.27 16.75
N ASP A 197 3.62 -8.40 17.88
CA ASP A 197 4.83 -9.21 18.02
C ASP A 197 4.56 -10.71 17.82
N LEU A 198 3.32 -11.15 18.02
CA LEU A 198 2.82 -12.49 17.68
C LEU A 198 2.36 -12.63 16.22
N GLY A 199 2.46 -11.60 15.39
CA GLY A 199 1.99 -11.60 14.00
C GLY A 199 0.46 -11.55 13.85
N ARG A 200 -0.28 -11.29 14.94
CA ARG A 200 -1.77 -11.24 14.93
C ARG A 200 -2.26 -9.81 14.65
N ASN A 201 -1.92 -9.32 13.45
CA ASN A 201 -2.08 -7.91 13.09
C ASN A 201 -3.53 -7.40 13.19
N ASP A 202 -4.54 -8.16 12.76
CA ASP A 202 -5.95 -7.71 12.83
C ASP A 202 -6.43 -7.53 14.28
N LEU A 203 -6.01 -8.40 15.18
CA LEU A 203 -6.33 -8.27 16.60
C LEU A 203 -5.59 -7.08 17.24
N ALA A 204 -4.34 -6.85 16.84
CA ALA A 204 -3.56 -5.68 17.28
C ALA A 204 -4.25 -4.38 16.88
N ILE A 205 -4.70 -4.27 15.61
CA ILE A 205 -5.46 -3.13 15.07
C ILE A 205 -6.71 -2.88 15.92
N GLY A 206 -7.48 -3.92 16.26
CA GLY A 206 -8.65 -3.81 17.13
C GLY A 206 -8.31 -3.24 18.51
N CYS A 207 -7.20 -3.66 19.10
CA CYS A 207 -6.75 -3.15 20.40
C CYS A 207 -6.31 -1.68 20.32
N PHE A 208 -5.61 -1.26 19.27
CA PHE A 208 -5.22 0.14 19.09
C PHE A 208 -6.44 1.04 18.85
N HIS A 209 -7.43 0.60 18.09
CA HIS A 209 -8.69 1.34 17.95
C HIS A 209 -9.42 1.49 19.27
N GLU A 210 -9.45 0.45 20.13
CA GLU A 210 -10.08 0.54 21.45
C GLU A 210 -9.32 1.49 22.37
N ALA A 211 -7.99 1.48 22.37
CA ALA A 211 -7.18 2.46 23.09
C ALA A 211 -7.51 3.90 22.67
N LEU A 212 -7.63 4.15 21.36
CA LEU A 212 -7.97 5.45 20.77
C LEU A 212 -9.42 5.86 21.01
N ARG A 213 -10.35 4.91 21.05
CA ARG A 213 -11.75 5.17 21.43
C ARG A 213 -11.85 5.65 22.87
N LEU A 214 -11.06 5.07 23.77
CA LEU A 214 -11.01 5.43 25.20
C LEU A 214 -10.28 6.76 25.44
N ARG A 215 -9.21 7.01 24.68
CA ARG A 215 -8.41 8.24 24.74
C ARG A 215 -8.01 8.69 23.34
N PRO A 216 -8.79 9.57 22.69
CA PRO A 216 -8.56 10.00 21.31
C PRO A 216 -7.24 10.75 21.07
N ASP A 217 -6.68 11.38 22.07
CA ASP A 217 -5.40 12.12 22.02
C ASP A 217 -4.17 11.26 22.38
N PHE A 218 -4.33 9.94 22.52
CA PHE A 218 -3.25 9.03 22.84
C PHE A 218 -2.41 8.72 21.59
N VAL A 219 -1.29 9.39 21.46
CA VAL A 219 -0.47 9.39 20.23
C VAL A 219 0.23 8.05 19.97
N ASP A 220 0.70 7.35 21.03
CA ASP A 220 1.46 6.09 20.85
C ASP A 220 0.67 4.99 20.12
N PRO A 221 -0.63 4.73 20.42
CA PRO A 221 -1.43 3.80 19.65
C PRO A 221 -1.63 4.22 18.20
N LEU A 222 -1.65 5.54 17.87
CA LEU A 222 -1.74 6.01 16.49
C LEU A 222 -0.51 5.55 15.68
N TYR A 223 0.70 5.81 16.19
CA TYR A 223 1.92 5.36 15.51
C TYR A 223 2.00 3.84 15.40
N SER A 224 1.60 3.12 16.45
CA SER A 224 1.57 1.65 16.42
C SER A 224 0.59 1.11 15.39
N LEU A 225 -0.60 1.71 15.29
CA LEU A 225 -1.64 1.39 14.31
C LEU A 225 -1.14 1.67 12.88
N ILE A 226 -0.54 2.84 12.64
CA ILE A 226 0.03 3.22 11.35
C ILE A 226 1.10 2.22 10.92
N ALA A 227 2.02 1.86 11.82
CA ALA A 227 3.09 0.92 11.55
C ALA A 227 2.55 -0.46 11.13
N VAL A 228 1.54 -0.99 11.85
CA VAL A 228 0.92 -2.28 11.53
C VAL A 228 0.16 -2.23 10.20
N LEU A 229 -0.60 -1.16 9.95
CA LEU A 229 -1.37 -1.01 8.71
C LEU A 229 -0.45 -0.89 7.49
N ARG A 230 0.60 -0.06 7.58
CA ARG A 230 1.59 0.07 6.48
C ARG A 230 2.37 -1.22 6.25
N GLY A 231 2.84 -1.86 7.32
CA GLY A 231 3.55 -3.15 7.23
C GLY A 231 2.69 -4.29 6.68
N SER A 232 1.37 -4.16 6.72
CA SER A 232 0.40 -5.12 6.16
C SER A 232 -0.11 -4.70 4.76
N GLY A 233 0.45 -3.66 4.13
CA GLY A 233 0.01 -3.14 2.83
C GLY A 233 -1.35 -2.42 2.84
N ARG A 234 -1.89 -2.10 4.01
CA ARG A 234 -3.21 -1.44 4.19
C ARG A 234 -3.05 0.09 4.26
N THR A 235 -2.27 0.66 3.34
CA THR A 235 -1.91 2.10 3.34
C THR A 235 -3.13 3.00 3.34
N ARG A 236 -4.20 2.65 2.61
CA ARG A 236 -5.45 3.45 2.58
C ARG A 236 -6.06 3.61 3.96
N GLU A 237 -6.01 2.59 4.80
CA GLU A 237 -6.56 2.62 6.16
C GLU A 237 -5.65 3.40 7.13
N ALA A 238 -4.35 3.50 6.83
CA ALA A 238 -3.42 4.30 7.64
C ALA A 238 -3.61 5.82 7.49
N ILE A 239 -4.31 6.29 6.44
CA ILE A 239 -4.49 7.74 6.18
C ILE A 239 -5.27 8.42 7.30
N ALA A 240 -6.34 7.82 7.82
CA ALA A 240 -7.14 8.42 8.88
C ALA A 240 -6.35 8.59 10.20
N PRO A 241 -5.64 7.56 10.71
CA PRO A 241 -4.71 7.73 11.83
C PRO A 241 -3.60 8.76 11.59
N LEU A 242 -3.02 8.81 10.38
CA LEU A 242 -2.01 9.81 10.03
C LEU A 242 -2.56 11.25 10.07
N ARG A 243 -3.76 11.48 9.56
CA ARG A 243 -4.44 12.79 9.68
C ARG A 243 -4.66 13.17 11.14
N GLN A 244 -4.98 12.21 12.00
CA GLN A 244 -5.14 12.46 13.43
C GLN A 244 -3.81 12.83 14.09
N VAL A 245 -2.69 12.18 13.73
CA VAL A 245 -1.34 12.57 14.19
C VAL A 245 -1.05 14.01 13.81
N VAL A 246 -1.24 14.37 12.54
CA VAL A 246 -1.00 15.74 12.05
C VAL A 246 -1.91 16.77 12.74
N ALA A 247 -3.16 16.40 13.03
CA ALA A 247 -4.08 17.28 13.77
C ALA A 247 -3.64 17.51 15.22
N LEU A 248 -3.13 16.48 15.89
CA LEU A 248 -2.63 16.57 17.27
C LEU A 248 -1.24 17.24 17.35
N ARG A 249 -0.43 17.08 16.30
CA ARG A 249 0.95 17.59 16.21
C ARG A 249 1.19 18.27 14.88
N PRO A 250 0.68 19.49 14.64
CA PRO A 250 0.76 20.15 13.32
C PRO A 250 2.20 20.49 12.86
N ALA A 251 3.15 20.54 13.78
CA ALA A 251 4.56 20.77 13.50
C ALA A 251 5.42 19.48 13.39
N ASP A 252 4.78 18.30 13.44
CA ASP A 252 5.47 17.02 13.27
C ASP A 252 5.79 16.78 11.78
N VAL A 253 7.04 17.09 11.41
CA VAL A 253 7.53 16.93 10.03
C VAL A 253 7.45 15.46 9.59
N ASP A 254 7.78 14.51 10.47
CA ASP A 254 7.73 13.08 10.16
C ASP A 254 6.27 12.62 9.94
N GLY A 255 5.34 13.12 10.73
CA GLY A 255 3.91 12.86 10.56
C GLY A 255 3.34 13.43 9.26
N LEU A 256 3.71 14.67 8.91
CA LEU A 256 3.33 15.31 7.65
C LEU A 256 3.88 14.54 6.44
N GLU A 257 5.15 14.14 6.48
CA GLU A 257 5.82 13.37 5.43
C GLU A 257 5.19 11.96 5.27
N ALA A 258 4.92 11.28 6.39
CA ALA A 258 4.28 9.97 6.37
C ALA A 258 2.85 10.03 5.79
N LEU A 259 2.08 11.08 6.11
CA LEU A 259 0.76 11.31 5.54
C LEU A 259 0.85 11.59 4.03
N ALA A 260 1.76 12.47 3.62
CA ALA A 260 1.97 12.80 2.21
C ALA A 260 2.37 11.55 1.41
N SER A 261 3.30 10.73 1.92
CA SER A 261 3.71 9.47 1.31
C SER A 261 2.53 8.51 1.14
N ALA A 262 1.72 8.32 2.17
CA ALA A 262 0.54 7.46 2.11
C ALA A 262 -0.51 7.96 1.10
N LEU A 263 -0.72 9.28 1.02
CA LEU A 263 -1.60 9.92 0.04
C LEU A 263 -1.09 9.76 -1.39
N THR A 264 0.24 9.90 -1.59
CA THR A 264 0.88 9.64 -2.89
C THR A 264 0.63 8.21 -3.35
N GLU A 265 0.81 7.23 -2.45
CA GLU A 265 0.58 5.82 -2.74
C GLU A 265 -0.87 5.50 -3.18
N VAL A 266 -1.87 6.19 -2.64
CA VAL A 266 -3.28 5.96 -3.00
C VAL A 266 -3.76 6.84 -4.15
N GLY A 267 -2.90 7.69 -4.73
CA GLY A 267 -3.22 8.55 -5.86
C GLY A 267 -3.87 9.89 -5.48
N ALA A 268 -3.86 10.29 -4.23
CA ALA A 268 -4.39 11.57 -3.75
C ALA A 268 -3.32 12.68 -3.84
N TRP A 269 -2.77 12.90 -5.04
CA TRP A 269 -1.55 13.68 -5.26
C TRP A 269 -1.64 15.15 -4.82
N THR A 270 -2.77 15.82 -5.10
CA THR A 270 -2.97 17.23 -4.70
C THR A 270 -2.97 17.42 -3.18
N GLU A 271 -3.47 16.44 -2.43
CA GLU A 271 -3.43 16.49 -0.96
C GLU A 271 -2.04 16.15 -0.45
N ALA A 272 -1.37 15.16 -1.06
CA ALA A 272 0.00 14.78 -0.75
C ALA A 272 0.97 15.97 -0.92
N GLU A 273 0.87 16.68 -2.05
CA GLU A 273 1.66 17.89 -2.35
C GLU A 273 1.53 18.93 -1.22
N ARG A 274 0.31 19.23 -0.78
CA ARG A 274 0.07 20.18 0.32
C ARG A 274 0.78 19.79 1.62
N HIS A 275 0.80 18.50 1.96
CA HIS A 275 1.45 18.00 3.16
C HIS A 275 2.97 17.99 3.05
N TYR A 276 3.55 17.63 1.89
CA TYR A 276 4.97 17.81 1.66
C TYR A 276 5.39 19.29 1.73
N GLN A 277 4.63 20.18 1.12
CA GLN A 277 4.88 21.64 1.22
C GLN A 277 4.74 22.14 2.66
N ALA A 278 3.84 21.57 3.47
CA ALA A 278 3.73 21.90 4.88
C ALA A 278 4.97 21.43 5.66
N ALA A 279 5.46 20.22 5.40
CA ALA A 279 6.71 19.71 5.99
C ALA A 279 7.90 20.61 5.64
N LEU A 280 8.03 21.00 4.36
CA LEU A 280 9.12 21.87 3.87
C LEU A 280 9.03 23.31 4.35
N ARG A 281 7.86 23.81 4.77
CA ARG A 281 7.77 25.12 5.46
C ARG A 281 8.37 25.09 6.86
N ILE A 282 8.37 23.93 7.51
CA ILE A 282 8.93 23.72 8.86
C ILE A 282 10.42 23.39 8.75
N ASP A 283 10.78 22.49 7.83
CA ASP A 283 12.14 22.05 7.57
C ASP A 283 12.43 22.13 6.06
N PRO A 284 12.92 23.28 5.56
CA PRO A 284 13.17 23.50 4.12
C PRO A 284 14.25 22.62 3.51
N GLU A 285 15.17 22.08 4.33
CA GLU A 285 16.28 21.23 3.89
C GLU A 285 15.96 19.73 4.03
N ARG A 286 14.73 19.38 4.36
CA ARG A 286 14.31 18.00 4.52
C ARG A 286 14.38 17.24 3.20
N PHE A 287 15.51 16.59 2.94
CA PHE A 287 15.79 15.86 1.69
C PHE A 287 14.70 14.87 1.28
N SER A 288 14.22 14.06 2.23
CA SER A 288 13.16 13.06 1.99
C SER A 288 11.83 13.68 1.57
N ALA A 289 11.48 14.85 2.13
CA ALA A 289 10.25 15.55 1.77
C ALA A 289 10.34 16.16 0.37
N VAL A 290 11.50 16.72 -0.03
CA VAL A 290 11.70 17.22 -1.40
C VAL A 290 11.66 16.09 -2.41
N GLN A 291 12.29 14.94 -2.12
CA GLN A 291 12.20 13.74 -2.97
C GLN A 291 10.76 13.24 -3.11
N GLY A 292 10.03 13.14 -2.00
CA GLY A 292 8.63 12.71 -2.00
C GLY A 292 7.73 13.66 -2.78
N LEU A 293 7.97 14.97 -2.67
CA LEU A 293 7.27 15.99 -3.45
C LEU A 293 7.54 15.83 -4.95
N ALA A 294 8.81 15.70 -5.35
CA ALA A 294 9.19 15.51 -6.74
C ALA A 294 8.53 14.26 -7.36
N GLU A 295 8.49 13.13 -6.64
CA GLU A 295 7.80 11.93 -7.08
C GLU A 295 6.28 12.13 -7.16
N THR A 296 5.69 12.85 -6.19
CA THR A 296 4.25 13.17 -6.20
C THR A 296 3.87 14.02 -7.41
N LEU A 297 4.66 15.06 -7.72
CA LEU A 297 4.47 15.92 -8.88
C LEU A 297 4.61 15.14 -10.19
N ARG A 298 5.60 14.26 -10.29
CA ARG A 298 5.78 13.35 -11.43
C ARG A 298 4.55 12.47 -11.65
N LEU A 299 4.01 11.87 -10.59
CA LEU A 299 2.81 11.04 -10.65
C LEU A 299 1.55 11.85 -10.96
N ALA A 300 1.50 13.11 -10.57
CA ALA A 300 0.43 14.05 -10.91
C ALA A 300 0.52 14.59 -12.34
N GLY A 301 1.62 14.32 -13.05
CA GLY A 301 1.83 14.80 -14.41
C GLY A 301 2.48 16.19 -14.50
N GLN A 302 2.90 16.79 -13.39
CA GLN A 302 3.57 18.08 -13.28
C GLN A 302 5.08 17.91 -13.49
N MET A 303 5.47 17.62 -14.75
CA MET A 303 6.83 17.18 -15.08
C MET A 303 7.88 18.28 -14.90
N ASP A 304 7.54 19.53 -15.26
CA ASP A 304 8.50 20.65 -15.21
C ASP A 304 8.90 20.96 -13.76
N GLU A 305 7.94 20.98 -12.85
CA GLU A 305 8.18 21.19 -11.42
C GLU A 305 8.95 20.01 -10.79
N ALA A 306 8.60 18.77 -11.17
CA ALA A 306 9.31 17.58 -10.71
C ALA A 306 10.78 17.59 -11.18
N GLU A 307 11.04 17.93 -12.45
CA GLU A 307 12.39 18.06 -13.00
C GLU A 307 13.20 19.14 -12.26
N MET A 308 12.61 20.32 -12.07
CA MET A 308 13.25 21.42 -11.36
C MET A 308 13.68 21.02 -9.94
N LEU A 309 12.80 20.35 -9.19
CA LEU A 309 13.13 19.89 -7.83
C LEU A 309 14.25 18.85 -7.83
N CYS A 310 14.18 17.86 -8.73
CA CYS A 310 15.24 16.85 -8.83
C CYS A 310 16.59 17.45 -9.20
N ARG A 311 16.64 18.43 -10.12
CA ARG A 311 17.88 19.13 -10.49
C ARG A 311 18.44 19.91 -9.32
N ARG A 312 17.61 20.68 -8.61
CA ARG A 312 18.04 21.40 -7.40
C ARG A 312 18.64 20.44 -6.36
N LEU A 313 18.00 19.29 -6.13
CA LEU A 313 18.55 18.29 -5.22
C LEU A 313 19.90 17.73 -5.70
N LEU A 314 20.12 17.59 -7.00
CA LEU A 314 21.40 17.12 -7.53
C LEU A 314 22.49 18.18 -7.44
N ASP A 315 22.16 19.48 -7.53
CA ASP A 315 23.11 20.56 -7.30
C ASP A 315 23.60 20.56 -5.85
N GLU A 316 22.71 20.28 -4.89
CA GLU A 316 23.03 20.19 -3.47
C GLU A 316 23.67 18.84 -3.08
N TYR A 317 23.18 17.74 -3.66
CA TYR A 317 23.59 16.36 -3.34
C TYR A 317 23.98 15.55 -4.59
N PRO A 318 25.09 15.90 -5.27
CA PRO A 318 25.47 15.26 -6.55
C PRO A 318 25.82 13.77 -6.45
N GLY A 319 26.04 13.28 -5.22
CA GLY A 319 26.29 11.86 -4.93
C GLY A 319 25.04 11.03 -4.62
N SER A 320 23.84 11.59 -4.71
CA SER A 320 22.60 10.84 -4.43
C SER A 320 22.18 9.98 -5.61
N ALA A 321 22.35 8.66 -5.49
CA ALA A 321 21.90 7.69 -6.48
C ALA A 321 20.37 7.72 -6.68
N GLU A 322 19.64 7.87 -5.58
CA GLU A 322 18.18 7.93 -5.58
C GLU A 322 17.67 9.15 -6.35
N THR A 323 18.32 10.32 -6.19
CA THR A 323 17.91 11.54 -6.91
C THR A 323 18.21 11.44 -8.40
N HIS A 324 19.36 10.84 -8.79
CA HIS A 324 19.64 10.54 -10.19
C HIS A 324 18.58 9.61 -10.80
N ASN A 325 18.17 8.55 -10.07
CA ASN A 325 17.09 7.67 -10.51
C ASN A 325 15.75 8.41 -10.64
N ASN A 326 15.41 9.31 -9.70
CA ASN A 326 14.15 10.05 -9.72
C ASN A 326 14.13 11.07 -10.89
N LEU A 327 15.21 11.79 -11.13
CA LEU A 327 15.32 12.65 -12.31
C LEU A 327 15.22 11.84 -13.60
N ALA A 328 15.88 10.66 -13.65
CA ALA A 328 15.79 9.77 -14.79
C ALA A 328 14.35 9.31 -15.07
N ASN A 329 13.56 9.03 -14.02
CA ASN A 329 12.14 8.71 -14.17
C ASN A 329 11.34 9.86 -14.81
N VAL A 330 11.60 11.10 -14.39
CA VAL A 330 10.94 12.30 -14.94
C VAL A 330 11.31 12.46 -16.43
N VAL A 331 12.62 12.48 -16.76
CA VAL A 331 13.07 12.71 -18.14
C VAL A 331 12.73 11.55 -19.07
N HIS A 332 12.67 10.31 -18.57
CA HIS A 332 12.12 9.17 -19.30
C HIS A 332 10.65 9.40 -19.66
N GLN A 333 9.84 9.82 -18.69
CA GLN A 333 8.42 10.04 -18.90
C GLN A 333 8.14 11.16 -19.90
N ILE A 334 8.98 12.18 -20.03
CA ILE A 334 8.85 13.22 -21.08
C ILE A 334 9.48 12.83 -22.42
N GLY A 335 10.12 11.63 -22.52
CA GLY A 335 10.68 11.07 -23.75
C GLY A 335 12.13 11.39 -24.02
N ARG A 336 12.86 11.96 -23.05
CA ARG A 336 14.31 12.24 -23.15
C ARG A 336 15.10 10.98 -22.76
N HIS A 337 15.00 9.93 -23.60
CA HIS A 337 15.49 8.59 -23.27
C HIS A 337 17.01 8.50 -23.09
N ASP A 338 17.80 9.18 -23.91
CA ASP A 338 19.28 9.13 -23.83
C ASP A 338 19.75 9.74 -22.50
N GLU A 339 19.14 10.83 -22.08
CA GLU A 339 19.44 11.46 -20.81
C GLU A 339 19.01 10.54 -19.63
N ALA A 340 17.82 9.94 -19.71
CA ALA A 340 17.36 8.98 -18.71
C ALA A 340 18.32 7.81 -18.54
N ILE A 341 18.80 7.23 -19.65
CA ILE A 341 19.79 6.14 -19.63
C ILE A 341 21.09 6.59 -18.93
N SER A 342 21.56 7.79 -19.23
CA SER A 342 22.77 8.34 -18.62
C SER A 342 22.61 8.53 -17.10
N LEU A 343 21.46 9.05 -16.68
CA LEU A 343 21.15 9.29 -15.27
C LEU A 343 20.96 7.97 -14.49
N TYR A 344 20.29 6.96 -15.07
CA TYR A 344 20.20 5.65 -14.43
C TYR A 344 21.56 4.97 -14.28
N ARG A 345 22.41 5.06 -15.32
CA ARG A 345 23.78 4.55 -15.25
C ARG A 345 24.57 5.27 -14.15
N ARG A 346 24.44 6.58 -14.05
CA ARG A 346 25.08 7.35 -12.98
C ARG A 346 24.58 6.94 -11.60
N ALA A 347 23.28 6.71 -11.43
CA ALA A 347 22.72 6.16 -10.20
C ALA A 347 23.36 4.82 -9.83
N LEU A 348 23.53 3.93 -10.82
CA LEU A 348 24.13 2.60 -10.62
C LEU A 348 25.65 2.63 -10.42
N GLU A 349 26.37 3.63 -10.94
CA GLU A 349 27.77 3.89 -10.61
C GLU A 349 27.93 4.28 -9.13
N LEU A 350 27.03 5.10 -8.61
CA LEU A 350 27.01 5.55 -7.21
C LEU A 350 26.54 4.45 -6.27
N LYS A 351 25.54 3.67 -6.68
CA LYS A 351 24.94 2.60 -5.86
C LYS A 351 24.62 1.38 -6.75
N PRO A 352 25.57 0.47 -6.96
CA PRO A 352 25.43 -0.69 -7.85
C PRO A 352 24.31 -1.66 -7.47
N ASP A 353 23.90 -1.68 -6.21
CA ASP A 353 22.84 -2.53 -5.65
C ASP A 353 21.45 -1.87 -5.62
N LEU A 354 21.28 -0.73 -6.31
CA LEU A 354 19.98 -0.06 -6.40
C LEU A 354 19.06 -0.78 -7.38
N VAL A 355 18.34 -1.79 -6.88
CA VAL A 355 17.45 -2.67 -7.67
C VAL A 355 16.49 -1.89 -8.56
N VAL A 356 15.85 -0.83 -8.01
CA VAL A 356 14.88 -0.01 -8.75
C VAL A 356 15.52 0.68 -9.97
N ALA A 357 16.78 1.11 -9.89
CA ALA A 357 17.47 1.74 -11.01
C ALA A 357 17.79 0.72 -12.12
N HIS A 358 18.14 -0.52 -11.78
CA HIS A 358 18.28 -1.60 -12.76
C HIS A 358 16.96 -1.88 -13.49
N VAL A 359 15.84 -1.97 -12.78
CA VAL A 359 14.51 -2.16 -13.38
C VAL A 359 14.15 -1.00 -14.30
N ASN A 360 14.33 0.24 -13.84
CA ASN A 360 14.01 1.44 -14.63
C ASN A 360 14.92 1.59 -15.85
N LEU A 361 16.22 1.28 -15.73
CA LEU A 361 17.14 1.23 -16.87
C LEU A 361 16.69 0.16 -17.88
N GLY A 362 16.28 -1.02 -17.40
CA GLY A 362 15.70 -2.06 -18.24
C GLY A 362 14.48 -1.58 -19.03
N ASN A 363 13.59 -0.82 -18.36
CA ASN A 363 12.38 -0.28 -18.99
C ASN A 363 12.73 0.71 -20.13
N VAL A 364 13.58 1.71 -19.88
CA VAL A 364 13.94 2.69 -20.94
C VAL A 364 14.73 2.06 -22.07
N LEU A 365 15.62 1.09 -21.78
CA LEU A 365 16.35 0.35 -22.82
C LEU A 365 15.42 -0.53 -23.67
N LYS A 366 14.40 -1.14 -23.08
CA LYS A 366 13.35 -1.87 -23.79
C LYS A 366 12.54 -0.94 -24.71
N ASP A 367 12.19 0.26 -24.23
CA ASP A 367 11.42 1.25 -25.00
C ASP A 367 12.24 1.81 -26.17
N THR A 368 13.56 1.93 -26.03
CA THR A 368 14.49 2.30 -27.10
C THR A 368 14.97 1.11 -27.97
N ARG A 369 14.41 -0.08 -27.78
CA ARG A 369 14.75 -1.32 -28.48
C ARG A 369 16.18 -1.84 -28.30
N ALA A 370 16.87 -1.43 -27.23
CA ALA A 370 18.16 -1.99 -26.84
C ALA A 370 17.96 -3.30 -26.05
N MET A 371 17.36 -4.33 -26.69
CA MET A 371 16.81 -5.52 -26.03
C MET A 371 17.83 -6.29 -25.19
N ALA A 372 19.05 -6.50 -25.69
CA ALA A 372 20.09 -7.23 -24.96
C ALA A 372 20.52 -6.49 -23.69
N ALA A 373 20.67 -5.17 -23.76
CA ALA A 373 21.01 -4.35 -22.60
C ALA A 373 19.86 -4.27 -21.59
N ALA A 374 18.61 -4.22 -22.06
CA ALA A 374 17.43 -4.27 -21.22
C ALA A 374 17.33 -5.59 -20.44
N GLU A 375 17.56 -6.73 -21.14
CA GLU A 375 17.60 -8.05 -20.53
C GLU A 375 18.67 -8.15 -19.45
N ALA A 376 19.88 -7.66 -19.73
CA ALA A 376 20.97 -7.63 -18.77
C ALA A 376 20.60 -6.81 -17.51
N SER A 377 19.95 -5.67 -17.69
CA SER A 377 19.51 -4.82 -16.56
C SER A 377 18.46 -5.51 -15.68
N TYR A 378 17.44 -6.16 -16.26
CA TYR A 378 16.45 -6.92 -15.50
C TYR A 378 17.09 -8.11 -14.76
N ARG A 379 18.01 -8.85 -15.42
CA ARG A 379 18.72 -9.96 -14.78
C ARG A 379 19.62 -9.50 -13.64
N SER A 380 20.24 -8.33 -13.75
CA SER A 380 20.98 -7.71 -12.64
C SER A 380 20.06 -7.39 -11.46
N ALA A 381 18.87 -6.82 -11.71
CA ALA A 381 17.87 -6.60 -10.68
C ALA A 381 17.47 -7.90 -9.97
N LEU A 382 17.23 -8.98 -10.74
CA LEU A 382 16.84 -10.29 -10.20
C LEU A 382 17.99 -11.03 -9.50
N THR A 383 19.24 -10.71 -9.80
CA THR A 383 20.40 -11.23 -9.07
C THR A 383 20.47 -10.61 -7.67
N LEU A 384 20.10 -9.33 -7.54
CA LEU A 384 20.09 -8.59 -6.27
C LEU A 384 18.83 -8.90 -5.45
N ASP A 385 17.69 -9.00 -6.10
CA ASP A 385 16.38 -9.29 -5.50
C ASP A 385 15.63 -10.30 -6.38
N PRO A 386 15.78 -11.61 -6.12
CA PRO A 386 15.14 -12.68 -6.90
C PRO A 386 13.62 -12.67 -6.89
N ASP A 387 12.99 -12.02 -5.93
CA ASP A 387 11.54 -11.92 -5.80
C ASP A 387 10.97 -10.58 -6.34
N ASN A 388 11.77 -9.79 -7.03
CA ASN A 388 11.36 -8.51 -7.57
C ASN A 388 10.35 -8.66 -8.72
N ALA A 389 9.09 -8.48 -8.40
CA ALA A 389 8.00 -8.71 -9.35
C ALA A 389 8.05 -7.76 -10.56
N ASP A 390 8.48 -6.50 -10.40
CA ASP A 390 8.56 -5.54 -11.50
C ASP A 390 9.68 -5.90 -12.49
N ALA A 391 10.80 -6.45 -12.00
CA ALA A 391 11.88 -6.98 -12.83
C ALA A 391 11.42 -8.21 -13.62
N HIS A 392 10.71 -9.15 -12.99
CA HIS A 392 10.13 -10.33 -13.66
C HIS A 392 9.15 -9.93 -14.75
N VAL A 393 8.18 -9.05 -14.45
CA VAL A 393 7.19 -8.58 -15.44
C VAL A 393 7.88 -7.85 -16.61
N GLY A 394 8.88 -7.01 -16.31
CA GLY A 394 9.68 -6.31 -17.34
C GLY A 394 10.44 -7.29 -18.24
N LEU A 395 11.12 -8.28 -17.65
CA LEU A 395 11.82 -9.35 -18.37
C LEU A 395 10.84 -10.19 -19.18
N GLY A 396 9.73 -10.60 -18.60
CA GLY A 396 8.70 -11.37 -19.29
C GLY A 396 8.15 -10.64 -20.51
N ALA A 397 7.82 -9.35 -20.39
CA ALA A 397 7.36 -8.55 -21.51
C ALA A 397 8.43 -8.44 -22.62
N LEU A 398 9.71 -8.34 -22.26
CA LEU A 398 10.83 -8.32 -23.20
C LEU A 398 10.98 -9.67 -23.91
N LEU A 399 10.96 -10.79 -23.18
CA LEU A 399 11.07 -12.14 -23.71
C LEU A 399 9.93 -12.46 -24.68
N LEU A 400 8.69 -12.15 -24.29
CA LEU A 400 7.52 -12.32 -25.16
C LEU A 400 7.63 -11.46 -26.42
N ARG A 401 8.08 -10.20 -26.30
CA ARG A 401 8.27 -9.28 -27.42
C ARG A 401 9.30 -9.79 -28.43
N THR A 402 10.34 -10.47 -27.95
CA THR A 402 11.39 -11.07 -28.78
C THR A 402 11.06 -12.48 -29.28
N GLY A 403 9.87 -13.02 -28.99
CA GLY A 403 9.40 -14.32 -29.44
C GLY A 403 9.86 -15.50 -28.56
N ARG A 404 10.54 -15.26 -27.46
CA ARG A 404 10.97 -16.27 -26.47
C ARG A 404 9.82 -16.60 -25.52
N LEU A 405 8.71 -17.13 -26.09
CA LEU A 405 7.45 -17.27 -25.38
C LEU A 405 7.54 -18.20 -24.18
N THR A 406 8.22 -19.34 -24.32
CA THR A 406 8.37 -20.35 -23.23
C THR A 406 9.12 -19.82 -22.02
N GLU A 407 10.03 -18.88 -22.21
CA GLU A 407 10.74 -18.21 -21.11
C GLU A 407 9.93 -17.04 -20.55
N GLY A 408 9.15 -16.36 -21.40
CA GLY A 408 8.41 -15.17 -21.02
C GLY A 408 7.13 -15.44 -20.22
N TRP A 409 6.44 -16.56 -20.47
CA TRP A 409 5.18 -16.86 -19.78
C TRP A 409 5.34 -17.02 -18.26
N PRO A 410 6.32 -17.76 -17.73
CA PRO A 410 6.54 -17.84 -16.28
C PRO A 410 6.82 -16.49 -15.65
N GLU A 411 7.58 -15.64 -16.33
CA GLU A 411 7.89 -14.30 -15.85
C GLU A 411 6.64 -13.41 -15.77
N GLN A 412 5.69 -13.58 -16.68
CA GLN A 412 4.41 -12.84 -16.66
C GLN A 412 3.48 -13.22 -15.49
N GLU A 413 3.66 -14.38 -14.86
CA GLU A 413 2.88 -14.76 -13.68
C GLU A 413 3.19 -13.89 -12.44
N TRP A 414 4.32 -13.21 -12.41
CA TRP A 414 4.66 -12.24 -11.37
C TRP A 414 3.80 -10.97 -11.39
N ARG A 415 2.99 -10.75 -12.45
CA ARG A 415 2.07 -9.60 -12.57
C ARG A 415 1.10 -9.46 -11.39
N PHE A 416 0.82 -10.51 -10.65
CA PHE A 416 -0.04 -10.51 -9.47
C PHE A 416 0.67 -9.98 -8.21
N ARG A 417 1.99 -9.91 -8.21
CA ARG A 417 2.82 -9.45 -7.10
C ARG A 417 3.47 -8.08 -7.35
N GLY A 418 3.41 -7.59 -8.60
CA GLY A 418 4.05 -6.34 -8.99
C GLY A 418 3.38 -5.11 -8.39
N THR A 419 4.17 -4.06 -8.24
CA THR A 419 3.72 -2.75 -7.74
C THR A 419 3.29 -1.81 -8.86
N TRP A 420 3.37 -2.24 -10.11
CA TRP A 420 2.99 -1.44 -11.29
C TRP A 420 1.53 -1.03 -11.19
N ARG A 421 1.29 0.20 -10.74
CA ARG A 421 -0.03 0.78 -10.40
C ARG A 421 -1.07 0.73 -11.52
N PHE A 422 -0.64 0.51 -12.75
CA PHE A 422 -1.51 0.51 -13.93
C PHE A 422 -1.78 -0.88 -14.51
N ILE A 423 -1.06 -1.91 -14.06
CA ILE A 423 -1.13 -3.28 -14.60
C ILE A 423 -1.25 -4.33 -13.47
N SER A 424 -1.06 -3.95 -12.21
CA SER A 424 -1.22 -4.88 -11.10
C SER A 424 -2.71 -5.13 -10.81
N PHE A 425 -3.17 -6.28 -11.21
CA PHE A 425 -4.41 -6.83 -10.72
C PHE A 425 -4.05 -7.73 -9.54
N PRO A 426 -4.40 -7.37 -8.30
CA PRO A 426 -4.10 -8.22 -7.16
C PRO A 426 -4.72 -9.59 -7.40
N GLU A 427 -3.97 -10.64 -7.09
CA GLU A 427 -4.46 -12.00 -7.21
C GLU A 427 -5.78 -12.13 -6.42
N ARG A 428 -6.82 -12.58 -7.09
CA ARG A 428 -8.13 -12.76 -6.45
C ARG A 428 -8.06 -13.93 -5.48
N LYS A 429 -8.34 -13.67 -4.20
CA LYS A 429 -8.42 -14.72 -3.16
C LYS A 429 -9.71 -15.52 -3.32
N LEU A 430 -9.75 -16.39 -4.31
CA LEU A 430 -10.93 -17.20 -4.65
C LEU A 430 -11.09 -18.44 -3.76
N GLY A 431 -10.11 -18.75 -2.90
CA GLY A 431 -10.18 -19.86 -1.96
C GLY A 431 -10.19 -21.25 -2.62
N ARG A 432 -9.83 -21.35 -3.90
CA ARG A 432 -9.75 -22.56 -4.70
C ARG A 432 -8.39 -22.67 -5.38
N PRO A 433 -7.88 -23.88 -5.67
CA PRO A 433 -6.59 -24.05 -6.35
C PRO A 433 -6.63 -23.55 -7.79
N ARG A 434 -5.46 -23.12 -8.26
CA ARG A 434 -5.27 -22.77 -9.68
C ARG A 434 -5.22 -24.05 -10.52
N TRP A 435 -5.85 -23.99 -11.70
CA TRP A 435 -5.76 -25.02 -12.72
C TRP A 435 -4.44 -24.90 -13.50
N ASN A 436 -3.75 -26.02 -13.69
CA ASN A 436 -2.45 -26.10 -14.36
C ASN A 436 -2.47 -27.01 -15.60
N GLY A 437 -3.65 -27.22 -16.21
CA GLY A 437 -3.79 -27.98 -17.44
C GLY A 437 -4.18 -29.45 -17.26
N GLU A 438 -4.36 -29.91 -16.03
CA GLU A 438 -4.81 -31.27 -15.75
C GLU A 438 -6.27 -31.52 -16.21
N ALA A 439 -6.65 -32.78 -16.43
CA ALA A 439 -8.03 -33.19 -16.70
C ALA A 439 -8.98 -32.67 -15.62
N LEU A 440 -10.16 -32.20 -16.00
CA LEU A 440 -11.12 -31.63 -15.08
C LEU A 440 -11.78 -32.72 -14.22
N GLY A 441 -12.01 -33.90 -14.78
CA GLY A 441 -12.54 -35.05 -14.03
C GLY A 441 -13.88 -34.77 -13.40
N GLY A 442 -14.80 -34.12 -14.10
CA GLY A 442 -16.12 -33.73 -13.58
C GLY A 442 -16.14 -32.43 -12.77
N ARG A 443 -14.96 -31.82 -12.50
CA ARG A 443 -14.83 -30.53 -11.76
C ARG A 443 -15.26 -29.35 -12.61
N THR A 444 -15.59 -28.26 -11.95
CA THR A 444 -15.92 -26.98 -12.58
C THR A 444 -14.72 -26.05 -12.54
N LEU A 445 -14.28 -25.57 -13.70
CA LEU A 445 -13.20 -24.59 -13.89
C LEU A 445 -13.77 -23.19 -14.09
N LEU A 446 -13.39 -22.24 -13.24
CA LEU A 446 -13.64 -20.83 -13.44
C LEU A 446 -12.48 -20.20 -14.23
N LEU A 447 -12.74 -19.75 -15.45
CA LEU A 447 -11.87 -18.86 -16.19
C LEU A 447 -12.31 -17.42 -15.91
N HIS A 448 -11.36 -16.54 -15.61
CA HIS A 448 -11.71 -15.17 -15.30
C HIS A 448 -10.82 -14.15 -16.02
N ALA A 449 -11.44 -13.08 -16.50
CA ALA A 449 -10.74 -11.94 -17.05
C ALA A 449 -10.01 -11.17 -15.92
N GLU A 450 -8.91 -10.52 -16.25
CA GLU A 450 -8.07 -9.81 -15.29
C GLU A 450 -7.55 -8.46 -15.81
N GLN A 451 -7.51 -8.23 -17.11
CA GLN A 451 -7.00 -7.02 -17.74
C GLN A 451 -8.03 -6.40 -18.70
N GLY A 452 -7.57 -5.78 -19.78
CA GLY A 452 -8.41 -5.09 -20.75
C GLY A 452 -9.32 -6.01 -21.58
N PHE A 453 -10.26 -5.39 -22.29
CA PHE A 453 -11.14 -6.11 -23.24
C PHE A 453 -10.35 -6.87 -24.31
N GLY A 454 -9.27 -6.26 -24.81
CA GLY A 454 -8.41 -6.90 -25.82
C GLY A 454 -7.78 -8.19 -25.35
N ASP A 455 -7.40 -8.26 -24.06
CA ASP A 455 -6.83 -9.46 -23.45
C ASP A 455 -7.87 -10.57 -23.36
N SER A 456 -9.07 -10.25 -22.89
CA SER A 456 -10.17 -11.21 -22.83
C SER A 456 -10.52 -11.74 -24.22
N ILE A 457 -10.61 -10.88 -25.22
CA ILE A 457 -10.86 -11.25 -26.61
C ILE A 457 -9.73 -12.12 -27.17
N GLN A 458 -8.47 -11.79 -26.91
CA GLN A 458 -7.33 -12.56 -27.43
C GLN A 458 -7.25 -13.94 -26.80
N PHE A 459 -7.35 -14.04 -25.47
CA PHE A 459 -7.04 -15.28 -24.77
C PHE A 459 -8.23 -16.23 -24.59
N CYS A 460 -9.46 -15.81 -24.87
CA CYS A 460 -10.59 -16.74 -24.92
C CYS A 460 -10.42 -17.83 -26.00
N ARG A 461 -9.54 -17.64 -27.02
CA ARG A 461 -9.21 -18.67 -28.01
C ARG A 461 -8.66 -19.98 -27.43
N TYR A 462 -8.04 -19.91 -26.25
CA TYR A 462 -7.50 -21.08 -25.57
C TYR A 462 -8.59 -21.99 -24.97
N ILE A 463 -9.82 -21.50 -24.82
CA ILE A 463 -10.95 -22.26 -24.26
C ILE A 463 -11.24 -23.51 -25.09
N ALA A 464 -11.05 -23.44 -26.41
CA ALA A 464 -11.23 -24.59 -27.30
C ALA A 464 -10.28 -25.76 -26.99
N GLY A 465 -9.13 -25.52 -26.36
CA GLY A 465 -8.15 -26.53 -25.95
C GLY A 465 -8.35 -27.08 -24.53
N ILE A 466 -9.36 -26.65 -23.79
CA ILE A 466 -9.63 -27.14 -22.43
C ILE A 466 -10.29 -28.52 -22.48
N PRO A 467 -9.89 -29.49 -21.62
CA PRO A 467 -10.53 -30.79 -21.54
C PRO A 467 -12.05 -30.70 -21.35
N ARG A 468 -12.81 -31.54 -22.06
CA ARG A 468 -14.29 -31.55 -22.05
C ARG A 468 -14.87 -32.53 -21.02
N ASP A 469 -14.09 -32.99 -20.08
CA ASP A 469 -14.44 -33.92 -19.02
C ASP A 469 -14.91 -33.23 -17.73
N GLY A 470 -15.27 -31.95 -17.80
CA GLY A 470 -15.79 -31.13 -16.70
C GLY A 470 -16.62 -29.96 -17.22
N ARG A 471 -16.85 -28.97 -16.39
CA ARG A 471 -17.57 -27.74 -16.74
C ARG A 471 -16.65 -26.54 -16.77
N VAL A 472 -16.95 -25.56 -17.64
CA VAL A 472 -16.21 -24.31 -17.75
C VAL A 472 -17.16 -23.14 -17.53
N VAL A 473 -16.86 -22.34 -16.52
CA VAL A 473 -17.50 -21.04 -16.25
C VAL A 473 -16.54 -19.94 -16.71
N LEU A 474 -17.04 -19.00 -17.50
CA LEU A 474 -16.25 -17.85 -17.96
C LEU A 474 -16.78 -16.57 -17.31
N GLU A 475 -15.92 -15.86 -16.57
CA GLU A 475 -16.22 -14.55 -16.03
C GLU A 475 -15.49 -13.47 -16.84
N VAL A 476 -16.26 -12.53 -17.43
CA VAL A 476 -15.73 -11.44 -18.26
C VAL A 476 -16.41 -10.10 -17.93
N PRO A 477 -15.83 -8.96 -18.33
CA PRO A 477 -16.52 -7.66 -18.27
C PRO A 477 -17.88 -7.71 -18.95
N LYS A 478 -18.89 -7.05 -18.38
CA LYS A 478 -20.28 -7.03 -18.86
C LYS A 478 -20.41 -6.76 -20.36
N ALA A 479 -19.57 -5.86 -20.90
CA ALA A 479 -19.58 -5.51 -22.32
C ALA A 479 -19.17 -6.64 -23.28
N LEU A 480 -18.59 -7.75 -22.76
CA LEU A 480 -18.17 -8.91 -23.55
C LEU A 480 -19.11 -10.11 -23.41
N VAL A 481 -20.04 -10.09 -22.47
CA VAL A 481 -20.90 -11.25 -22.13
C VAL A 481 -21.69 -11.73 -23.36
N THR A 482 -22.39 -10.83 -24.05
CA THR A 482 -23.21 -11.17 -25.22
C THR A 482 -22.36 -11.74 -26.37
N LEU A 483 -21.21 -11.11 -26.65
CA LEU A 483 -20.30 -11.55 -27.70
C LEU A 483 -19.74 -12.96 -27.43
N MET A 484 -19.41 -13.25 -26.17
CA MET A 484 -18.73 -14.50 -25.79
C MET A 484 -19.70 -15.61 -25.39
N ALA A 485 -21.00 -15.34 -25.29
CA ALA A 485 -21.99 -16.37 -24.93
C ALA A 485 -22.08 -17.53 -25.94
N GLY A 486 -21.64 -17.31 -27.18
CA GLY A 486 -21.58 -18.32 -28.24
C GLY A 486 -20.25 -19.05 -28.38
N LEU A 487 -19.30 -18.85 -27.46
CA LEU A 487 -18.01 -19.55 -27.50
C LEU A 487 -18.14 -21.04 -27.21
N ASP A 488 -17.59 -21.86 -28.09
CA ASP A 488 -17.53 -23.31 -27.88
C ASP A 488 -16.67 -23.64 -26.66
N GLY A 489 -17.23 -24.45 -25.74
CA GLY A 489 -16.52 -24.93 -24.56
C GLY A 489 -16.78 -24.17 -23.30
N ILE A 490 -17.75 -23.27 -23.30
CA ILE A 490 -18.26 -22.59 -22.12
C ILE A 490 -19.63 -23.18 -21.77
N ASP A 491 -19.80 -23.58 -20.51
CA ASP A 491 -21.11 -24.03 -19.99
C ASP A 491 -21.90 -22.85 -19.40
N THR A 492 -21.20 -21.87 -18.82
CA THR A 492 -21.82 -20.70 -18.19
C THR A 492 -20.94 -19.49 -18.37
N ILE A 493 -21.55 -18.34 -18.69
CA ILE A 493 -20.86 -17.05 -18.72
C ILE A 493 -21.45 -16.14 -17.65
N VAL A 494 -20.58 -15.37 -16.96
CA VAL A 494 -20.94 -14.50 -15.85
C VAL A 494 -20.30 -13.12 -16.06
N ALA A 495 -21.05 -12.06 -15.78
CA ALA A 495 -20.45 -10.73 -15.83
C ALA A 495 -19.57 -10.47 -14.59
N TYR A 496 -18.50 -9.71 -14.79
CA TYR A 496 -17.62 -9.30 -13.69
C TYR A 496 -18.40 -8.54 -12.61
N GLY A 497 -18.36 -9.05 -11.37
CA GLY A 497 -19.07 -8.51 -10.21
C GLY A 497 -20.41 -9.19 -9.89
N ASP A 498 -20.90 -10.07 -10.76
CA ASP A 498 -22.05 -10.91 -10.45
C ASP A 498 -21.68 -12.06 -9.50
N VAL A 499 -22.69 -12.71 -8.94
CA VAL A 499 -22.48 -13.87 -8.05
C VAL A 499 -21.92 -15.04 -8.86
N LEU A 500 -20.73 -15.51 -8.49
CA LEU A 500 -20.11 -16.64 -9.12
C LEU A 500 -20.84 -17.95 -8.76
N PRO A 501 -21.12 -18.85 -9.73
CA PRO A 501 -21.57 -20.20 -9.42
C PRO A 501 -20.47 -20.99 -8.71
N HIS A 502 -20.82 -22.17 -8.20
CA HIS A 502 -19.81 -23.06 -7.60
C HIS A 502 -18.74 -23.44 -8.64
N PHE A 503 -17.48 -23.42 -8.21
CA PHE A 503 -16.34 -23.89 -8.98
C PHE A 503 -15.32 -24.57 -8.08
N ASP A 504 -14.51 -25.46 -8.65
CA ASP A 504 -13.50 -26.25 -7.94
C ASP A 504 -12.09 -25.76 -8.21
N LEU A 505 -11.85 -25.26 -9.42
CA LEU A 505 -10.58 -24.77 -9.92
C LEU A 505 -10.76 -23.39 -10.55
N HIS A 506 -9.70 -22.59 -10.61
CA HIS A 506 -9.73 -21.34 -11.37
C HIS A 506 -8.46 -21.10 -12.19
N CYS A 507 -8.58 -20.32 -13.27
CA CYS A 507 -7.43 -19.87 -14.05
C CYS A 507 -7.71 -18.48 -14.64
N PRO A 508 -6.78 -17.51 -14.48
CA PRO A 508 -6.84 -16.25 -15.22
C PRO A 508 -6.64 -16.50 -16.73
N LEU A 509 -7.34 -15.77 -17.57
CA LEU A 509 -7.24 -15.96 -19.04
C LEU A 509 -5.81 -15.76 -19.57
N LEU A 510 -5.06 -14.77 -19.04
CA LEU A 510 -3.68 -14.53 -19.45
C LEU A 510 -2.68 -15.60 -18.99
N SER A 511 -3.08 -16.51 -18.12
CA SER A 511 -2.25 -17.66 -17.70
C SER A 511 -2.43 -18.88 -18.62
N LEU A 512 -3.47 -18.90 -19.45
CA LEU A 512 -3.73 -20.02 -20.37
C LEU A 512 -2.57 -20.30 -21.36
N PRO A 513 -1.84 -19.30 -21.91
CA PRO A 513 -0.67 -19.58 -22.74
C PRO A 513 0.44 -20.34 -22.02
N LEU A 514 0.67 -20.05 -20.72
CA LEU A 514 1.61 -20.80 -19.90
C LEU A 514 1.13 -22.23 -19.69
N VAL A 515 -0.14 -22.41 -19.30
CA VAL A 515 -0.75 -23.73 -19.10
C VAL A 515 -0.70 -24.58 -20.37
N ALA A 516 -0.95 -23.97 -21.52
CA ALA A 516 -0.89 -24.62 -22.83
C ALA A 516 0.54 -24.84 -23.37
N GLY A 517 1.58 -24.38 -22.67
CA GLY A 517 2.96 -24.45 -23.14
C GLY A 517 3.18 -23.75 -24.48
N THR A 518 2.55 -22.60 -24.69
CA THR A 518 2.48 -21.91 -25.99
C THR A 518 3.86 -21.45 -26.45
N THR A 519 4.24 -21.88 -27.65
CA THR A 519 5.41 -21.42 -28.43
C THR A 519 4.93 -20.61 -29.65
N LEU A 520 5.85 -19.98 -30.38
CA LEU A 520 5.48 -19.31 -31.65
C LEU A 520 4.79 -20.25 -32.65
N ALA A 521 5.18 -21.52 -32.67
CA ALA A 521 4.64 -22.52 -33.57
C ALA A 521 3.29 -23.09 -33.14
N THR A 522 2.97 -23.01 -31.84
CA THR A 522 1.76 -23.58 -31.26
C THR A 522 0.71 -22.53 -30.83
N ILE A 523 0.91 -21.27 -31.22
CA ILE A 523 -0.12 -20.25 -31.06
C ILE A 523 -1.40 -20.71 -31.76
N PRO A 524 -2.57 -20.77 -31.05
CA PRO A 524 -3.84 -21.13 -31.68
C PRO A 524 -4.33 -19.95 -32.56
N ALA A 525 -3.82 -19.89 -33.81
CA ALA A 525 -4.04 -18.78 -34.76
C ALA A 525 -5.28 -18.93 -35.64
N THR A 526 -6.03 -20.03 -35.48
CA THR A 526 -7.25 -20.27 -36.26
C THR A 526 -8.29 -19.17 -36.01
N VAL A 527 -8.80 -18.59 -37.12
CA VAL A 527 -9.86 -17.57 -37.10
C VAL A 527 -10.95 -17.94 -38.12
N PRO A 528 -12.22 -17.55 -37.94
CA PRO A 528 -12.75 -16.89 -36.78
C PRO A 528 -12.92 -17.82 -35.58
N TYR A 529 -12.66 -17.34 -34.36
CA TYR A 529 -13.00 -18.02 -33.11
C TYR A 529 -14.07 -17.27 -32.30
N LEU A 530 -14.38 -16.03 -32.67
CA LEU A 530 -15.58 -15.30 -32.25
C LEU A 530 -16.48 -15.08 -33.47
N ARG A 531 -17.77 -14.93 -33.22
CA ARG A 531 -18.78 -14.70 -34.26
C ARG A 531 -19.72 -13.60 -33.82
N ALA A 532 -20.08 -12.73 -34.75
CA ALA A 532 -21.08 -11.70 -34.52
C ALA A 532 -22.49 -12.31 -34.60
N ASP A 533 -23.47 -11.67 -33.94
CA ASP A 533 -24.86 -12.05 -34.01
C ASP A 533 -25.43 -11.84 -35.41
N HIS A 534 -26.08 -12.85 -35.96
CA HIS A 534 -26.62 -12.83 -37.33
C HIS A 534 -27.68 -11.74 -37.56
N GLY A 535 -28.51 -11.44 -36.56
CA GLY A 535 -29.53 -10.41 -36.65
C GLY A 535 -28.90 -9.01 -36.71
N LEU A 536 -27.91 -8.76 -35.85
CA LEU A 536 -27.17 -7.50 -35.86
C LEU A 536 -26.33 -7.33 -37.15
N MET A 537 -25.69 -8.43 -37.63
CA MET A 537 -24.96 -8.41 -38.91
C MET A 537 -25.88 -7.97 -40.07
N ALA A 538 -27.06 -8.56 -40.17
CA ALA A 538 -28.00 -8.21 -41.23
C ALA A 538 -28.49 -6.74 -41.13
N ALA A 539 -28.64 -6.22 -39.92
CA ALA A 539 -29.00 -4.83 -39.69
C ALA A 539 -27.91 -3.87 -40.15
N TRP A 540 -26.65 -4.13 -39.76
CA TRP A 540 -25.49 -3.33 -40.14
C TRP A 540 -25.18 -3.44 -41.63
N ALA A 541 -25.29 -4.63 -42.24
CA ALA A 541 -25.09 -4.82 -43.66
C ALA A 541 -26.06 -3.94 -44.49
N ARG A 542 -27.35 -3.91 -44.17
CA ARG A 542 -28.34 -3.03 -44.81
C ARG A 542 -28.01 -1.55 -44.65
N ARG A 543 -27.51 -1.17 -43.47
CA ARG A 543 -27.18 0.24 -43.21
C ARG A 543 -25.93 0.70 -43.98
N LEU A 544 -24.98 -0.20 -44.20
CA LEU A 544 -23.77 0.09 -44.95
C LEU A 544 -23.94 -0.08 -46.47
N GLU A 545 -25.02 -0.70 -46.94
CA GLU A 545 -25.27 -0.93 -48.36
C GLU A 545 -25.20 0.35 -49.25
N PRO A 546 -25.70 1.53 -48.77
CA PRO A 546 -25.59 2.76 -49.55
C PRO A 546 -24.19 3.35 -49.65
N LEU A 547 -23.24 2.86 -48.83
CA LEU A 547 -21.85 3.37 -48.82
C LEU A 547 -21.06 2.84 -50.00
N ALA A 548 -20.51 3.75 -50.78
CA ALA A 548 -19.76 3.42 -51.98
C ALA A 548 -18.26 3.11 -51.65
N GLY A 549 -17.68 2.23 -52.43
CA GLY A 549 -16.24 1.90 -52.35
C GLY A 549 -15.88 0.98 -51.19
N LEU A 550 -14.59 0.97 -50.82
CA LEU A 550 -14.03 0.17 -49.73
C LEU A 550 -14.48 0.76 -48.39
N ARG A 551 -15.17 -0.02 -47.57
CA ARG A 551 -15.66 0.41 -46.24
C ARG A 551 -14.62 0.07 -45.17
N ALA A 552 -13.92 1.08 -44.69
CA ALA A 552 -12.84 0.93 -43.71
C ALA A 552 -13.26 1.43 -42.32
N GLY A 553 -13.29 0.54 -41.33
CA GLY A 553 -13.43 0.89 -39.92
C GLY A 553 -12.19 1.59 -39.39
N LEU A 554 -12.34 2.67 -38.63
CA LEU A 554 -11.22 3.49 -38.21
C LEU A 554 -11.19 3.70 -36.67
N VAL A 555 -10.02 3.40 -36.05
CA VAL A 555 -9.72 3.72 -34.65
C VAL A 555 -8.34 4.38 -34.58
N TRP A 556 -8.27 5.57 -33.99
CA TRP A 556 -7.04 6.38 -33.95
C TRP A 556 -6.46 6.53 -32.56
N GLY A 557 -7.22 6.31 -31.48
CA GLY A 557 -6.74 6.51 -30.13
C GLY A 557 -7.23 5.47 -29.14
N GLY A 558 -6.42 5.23 -28.12
CA GLY A 558 -6.72 4.37 -27.00
C GLY A 558 -7.31 5.13 -25.79
N ASN A 559 -7.09 4.56 -24.61
CA ASN A 559 -7.50 5.19 -23.35
C ASN A 559 -6.43 6.17 -22.87
N PRO A 560 -6.71 7.49 -22.81
CA PRO A 560 -5.73 8.50 -22.38
C PRO A 560 -5.24 8.37 -20.93
N ARG A 561 -5.94 7.58 -20.11
CA ARG A 561 -5.49 7.26 -18.75
C ARG A 561 -4.34 6.27 -18.71
N TYR A 562 -4.04 5.62 -19.83
CA TYR A 562 -2.92 4.70 -19.93
C TYR A 562 -1.60 5.47 -20.11
N PRO A 563 -0.56 5.23 -19.30
CA PRO A 563 0.65 6.07 -19.29
C PRO A 563 1.33 6.26 -20.64
N ASN A 564 1.35 5.19 -21.45
CA ASN A 564 1.99 5.19 -22.77
C ASN A 564 1.03 5.50 -23.92
N ASP A 565 -0.21 5.92 -23.62
CA ASP A 565 -1.23 6.16 -24.65
C ASP A 565 -0.79 7.21 -25.68
N ARG A 566 -0.10 8.26 -25.24
CA ARG A 566 0.45 9.31 -26.11
C ARG A 566 1.42 8.80 -27.19
N TRP A 567 2.05 7.65 -26.99
CA TRP A 567 3.00 7.06 -27.96
C TRP A 567 2.33 6.03 -28.88
N ARG A 568 1.28 5.35 -28.40
CA ARG A 568 0.54 4.33 -29.16
C ARG A 568 -0.69 4.86 -29.88
N SER A 569 -1.20 6.03 -29.50
CA SER A 569 -2.35 6.70 -30.11
C SER A 569 -1.90 7.71 -31.16
N ALA A 570 -2.63 7.78 -32.26
CA ALA A 570 -2.60 8.89 -33.21
C ALA A 570 -3.75 9.86 -32.91
N THR A 571 -3.77 10.99 -33.60
CA THR A 571 -4.96 11.83 -33.70
C THR A 571 -5.63 11.62 -35.06
N LEU A 572 -6.94 11.90 -35.16
CA LEU A 572 -7.63 11.83 -36.45
C LEU A 572 -7.01 12.80 -37.47
N ALA A 573 -6.50 13.94 -37.03
CA ALA A 573 -5.79 14.91 -37.87
C ALA A 573 -4.48 14.33 -38.47
N GLN A 574 -3.76 13.48 -37.73
CA GLN A 574 -2.56 12.80 -38.25
C GLN A 574 -2.91 11.76 -39.34
N LEU A 575 -4.15 11.30 -39.42
CA LEU A 575 -4.65 10.39 -40.44
C LEU A 575 -5.20 11.15 -41.70
N ALA A 576 -5.11 12.47 -41.73
CA ALA A 576 -5.54 13.30 -42.87
C ALA A 576 -5.02 12.81 -44.25
N PRO A 577 -3.80 12.28 -44.40
CA PRO A 577 -3.33 11.75 -45.69
C PRO A 577 -4.23 10.66 -46.28
N LEU A 578 -4.99 9.92 -45.46
CA LEU A 578 -5.90 8.87 -45.93
C LEU A 578 -7.09 9.45 -46.69
N ALA A 579 -7.50 10.68 -46.42
CA ALA A 579 -8.58 11.38 -47.12
C ALA A 579 -8.31 11.55 -48.63
N SER A 580 -7.04 11.52 -49.02
CA SER A 580 -6.66 11.62 -50.45
C SER A 580 -6.89 10.33 -51.28
N VAL A 581 -7.29 9.24 -50.64
CA VAL A 581 -7.54 7.96 -51.30
C VAL A 581 -9.00 7.90 -51.76
N ALA A 582 -9.22 8.14 -53.03
CA ALA A 582 -10.56 8.03 -53.61
C ALA A 582 -11.09 6.59 -53.53
N GLY A 583 -12.40 6.43 -53.38
CA GLY A 583 -13.07 5.13 -53.34
C GLY A 583 -13.00 4.43 -51.97
N VAL A 584 -12.72 5.17 -50.89
CA VAL A 584 -12.80 4.69 -49.50
C VAL A 584 -13.83 5.45 -48.72
N THR A 585 -14.69 4.75 -48.03
CA THR A 585 -15.62 5.31 -47.02
C THR A 585 -15.18 4.84 -45.63
N PHE A 586 -14.90 5.78 -44.75
CA PHE A 586 -14.50 5.48 -43.37
C PHE A 586 -15.71 5.39 -42.46
N VAL A 587 -15.68 4.43 -41.53
CA VAL A 587 -16.68 4.25 -40.47
C VAL A 587 -15.95 4.30 -39.12
N SER A 588 -16.39 5.20 -38.24
CA SER A 588 -15.82 5.33 -36.90
C SER A 588 -16.12 4.09 -36.06
N LEU A 589 -15.08 3.51 -35.47
CA LEU A 589 -15.15 2.51 -34.40
C LEU A 589 -14.56 3.08 -33.10
N GLN A 590 -14.26 4.39 -33.08
CA GLN A 590 -13.58 5.06 -31.99
C GLN A 590 -14.53 5.32 -30.82
N LYS A 591 -14.25 4.76 -29.66
CA LYS A 591 -14.95 5.03 -28.40
C LYS A 591 -14.06 5.84 -27.45
N GLY A 592 -14.70 6.40 -26.41
CA GLY A 592 -14.03 7.15 -25.35
C GLY A 592 -13.63 8.58 -25.78
N PRO A 593 -12.77 9.27 -25.00
CA PRO A 593 -12.46 10.69 -25.23
C PRO A 593 -11.98 11.04 -26.64
N PRO A 594 -11.16 10.24 -27.34
CA PRO A 594 -10.76 10.56 -28.71
C PRO A 594 -11.89 10.58 -29.73
N ALA A 595 -13.06 9.98 -29.43
CA ALA A 595 -14.21 9.95 -30.35
C ALA A 595 -14.74 11.37 -30.70
N THR A 596 -14.53 12.36 -29.83
CA THR A 596 -14.93 13.76 -30.11
C THR A 596 -14.30 14.33 -31.38
N GLN A 597 -13.16 13.77 -31.83
CA GLN A 597 -12.49 14.23 -33.07
C GLN A 597 -13.28 13.85 -34.33
N ALA A 598 -14.18 12.87 -34.27
CA ALA A 598 -15.03 12.48 -35.38
C ALA A 598 -16.01 13.58 -35.82
N ALA A 599 -16.33 14.52 -34.94
CA ALA A 599 -17.21 15.68 -35.28
C ALA A 599 -16.55 16.65 -36.26
N THR A 600 -15.20 16.64 -36.36
CA THR A 600 -14.44 17.51 -37.27
C THR A 600 -13.38 16.68 -38.02
N PRO A 601 -13.81 15.80 -38.96
CA PRO A 601 -12.88 14.98 -39.69
C PRO A 601 -11.99 15.82 -40.64
N PRO A 602 -10.80 15.35 -40.99
CA PRO A 602 -9.94 16.03 -41.95
C PRO A 602 -10.65 16.34 -43.27
N ALA A 603 -10.30 17.45 -43.90
CA ALA A 603 -10.90 17.86 -45.17
C ALA A 603 -10.80 16.75 -46.25
N GLY A 604 -11.92 16.43 -46.87
CA GLY A 604 -12.00 15.35 -47.87
C GLY A 604 -12.18 13.95 -47.31
N MET A 605 -12.14 13.74 -46.01
CA MET A 605 -12.39 12.43 -45.41
C MET A 605 -13.90 12.21 -45.23
N VAL A 606 -14.44 11.21 -45.89
CA VAL A 606 -15.83 10.77 -45.67
C VAL A 606 -15.83 9.82 -44.47
N LEU A 607 -16.24 10.29 -43.31
CA LEU A 607 -16.29 9.54 -42.06
C LEU A 607 -17.74 9.48 -41.54
N HIS A 608 -18.27 8.29 -41.41
CA HIS A 608 -19.55 8.03 -40.75
C HIS A 608 -19.31 7.61 -39.31
N ASP A 609 -20.02 8.27 -38.38
CA ASP A 609 -19.90 7.96 -36.94
C ASP A 609 -21.27 7.51 -36.38
N TRP A 610 -21.34 6.25 -36.00
CA TRP A 610 -22.50 5.62 -35.36
C TRP A 610 -22.12 5.01 -34.02
N THR A 611 -21.03 5.46 -33.45
CA THR A 611 -20.48 4.86 -32.21
C THR A 611 -21.39 4.98 -30.99
N GLU A 612 -22.32 5.95 -30.97
CA GLU A 612 -23.32 6.06 -29.90
C GLU A 612 -24.26 4.84 -29.85
N GLU A 613 -24.49 4.21 -30.98
CA GLU A 613 -25.36 3.03 -31.10
C GLU A 613 -24.69 1.74 -30.68
N LEU A 614 -23.38 1.70 -30.61
CA LEU A 614 -22.61 0.54 -30.18
C LEU A 614 -22.64 0.41 -28.65
N GLN A 615 -23.61 -0.36 -28.15
CA GLN A 615 -23.82 -0.49 -26.69
C GLN A 615 -22.82 -1.47 -26.04
N ASP A 616 -22.43 -2.52 -26.76
CA ASP A 616 -21.46 -3.52 -26.29
C ASP A 616 -20.56 -4.03 -27.44
N PHE A 617 -19.77 -5.04 -27.18
CA PHE A 617 -18.89 -5.64 -28.20
C PHE A 617 -19.62 -6.52 -29.22
N SER A 618 -20.87 -6.94 -28.96
CA SER A 618 -21.67 -7.66 -29.97
C SER A 618 -22.09 -6.73 -31.11
N GLU A 619 -22.52 -5.52 -30.80
CA GLU A 619 -22.82 -4.47 -31.79
C GLU A 619 -21.54 -4.10 -32.56
N THR A 620 -20.43 -3.92 -31.86
CA THR A 620 -19.15 -3.60 -32.48
C THR A 620 -18.69 -4.74 -33.42
N ALA A 621 -18.86 -6.00 -33.00
CA ALA A 621 -18.53 -7.16 -33.82
C ALA A 621 -19.37 -7.25 -35.11
N ALA A 622 -20.68 -6.98 -35.00
CA ALA A 622 -21.58 -7.00 -36.14
C ALA A 622 -21.27 -5.87 -37.13
N LEU A 623 -20.96 -4.67 -36.64
CA LEU A 623 -20.50 -3.58 -37.51
C LEU A 623 -19.18 -3.95 -38.20
N ILE A 624 -18.19 -4.46 -37.46
CA ILE A 624 -16.88 -4.91 -38.02
C ILE A 624 -17.10 -5.99 -39.08
N ASP A 625 -18.02 -6.92 -38.87
CA ASP A 625 -18.28 -7.98 -39.85
C ASP A 625 -18.82 -7.44 -41.19
N ALA A 626 -19.57 -6.35 -41.18
CA ALA A 626 -20.09 -5.68 -42.36
C ALA A 626 -19.07 -4.76 -43.06
N LEU A 627 -17.85 -4.58 -42.47
CA LEU A 627 -16.76 -3.79 -43.06
C LEU A 627 -15.80 -4.68 -43.90
N ASP A 628 -15.11 -4.06 -44.83
CA ASP A 628 -14.13 -4.73 -45.70
C ASP A 628 -12.72 -4.75 -45.05
N LEU A 629 -12.41 -3.76 -44.22
CA LEU A 629 -11.12 -3.57 -43.59
C LEU A 629 -11.29 -2.85 -42.21
N VAL A 630 -10.44 -3.17 -41.24
CA VAL A 630 -10.31 -2.40 -40.00
C VAL A 630 -8.91 -1.80 -39.90
N ILE A 631 -8.82 -0.49 -39.78
CA ILE A 631 -7.59 0.27 -39.52
C ILE A 631 -7.63 0.75 -38.08
N SER A 632 -6.67 0.34 -37.26
CA SER A 632 -6.71 0.64 -35.83
C SER A 632 -5.32 0.82 -35.23
N THR A 633 -5.21 1.72 -34.24
CA THR A 633 -4.11 1.70 -33.26
C THR A 633 -4.27 0.51 -32.32
N ASP A 634 -3.25 0.24 -31.47
CA ASP A 634 -3.24 -0.90 -30.53
C ASP A 634 -4.28 -0.72 -29.41
N THR A 635 -5.49 -1.21 -29.66
CA THR A 635 -6.66 -1.17 -28.76
C THR A 635 -7.35 -2.54 -28.71
N SER A 636 -8.55 -2.66 -28.16
CA SER A 636 -9.36 -3.89 -28.21
C SER A 636 -9.90 -4.22 -29.60
N VAL A 637 -10.07 -3.22 -30.47
CA VAL A 637 -10.70 -3.39 -31.79
C VAL A 637 -9.88 -4.28 -32.73
N PRO A 638 -8.55 -4.15 -32.90
CA PRO A 638 -7.79 -5.07 -33.76
C PRO A 638 -7.83 -6.50 -33.26
N HIS A 639 -7.94 -6.74 -31.94
CA HIS A 639 -8.15 -8.07 -31.38
C HIS A 639 -9.52 -8.63 -31.77
N LEU A 640 -10.59 -7.81 -31.70
CA LEU A 640 -11.92 -8.22 -32.10
C LEU A 640 -11.99 -8.50 -33.59
N ALA A 641 -11.51 -7.60 -34.44
CA ALA A 641 -11.52 -7.78 -35.89
C ALA A 641 -10.70 -9.02 -36.31
N GLY A 642 -9.53 -9.22 -35.68
CA GLY A 642 -8.73 -10.42 -35.90
C GLY A 642 -9.42 -11.70 -35.42
N ALA A 643 -10.15 -11.67 -34.30
CA ALA A 643 -10.94 -12.79 -33.78
C ALA A 643 -12.09 -13.19 -34.71
N LEU A 644 -12.67 -12.20 -35.40
CA LEU A 644 -13.71 -12.40 -36.43
C LEU A 644 -13.14 -12.83 -37.79
N GLY A 645 -11.79 -12.87 -37.96
CA GLY A 645 -11.14 -13.21 -39.23
C GLY A 645 -11.16 -12.09 -40.25
N LYS A 646 -11.47 -10.86 -39.87
CA LYS A 646 -11.50 -9.71 -40.77
C LYS A 646 -10.10 -9.18 -41.07
N PRO A 647 -9.85 -8.56 -42.23
CA PRO A 647 -8.61 -7.86 -42.51
C PRO A 647 -8.36 -6.73 -41.51
N VAL A 648 -7.19 -6.73 -40.90
CA VAL A 648 -6.78 -5.74 -39.88
C VAL A 648 -5.48 -5.08 -40.29
N TRP A 649 -5.47 -3.74 -40.34
CA TRP A 649 -4.26 -2.96 -40.54
C TRP A 649 -3.97 -2.19 -39.26
N LEU A 650 -2.92 -2.65 -38.55
CA LEU A 650 -2.56 -2.14 -37.24
C LEU A 650 -1.54 -1.00 -37.37
N LEU A 651 -1.90 0.18 -36.91
CA LEU A 651 -0.96 1.27 -36.64
C LEU A 651 -0.24 0.97 -35.32
N SER A 652 0.99 0.49 -35.40
CA SER A 652 1.78 0.02 -34.27
C SER A 652 2.81 1.06 -33.83
N SER A 653 2.91 1.33 -32.53
CA SER A 653 3.94 2.21 -31.96
C SER A 653 5.35 1.67 -32.15
N TYR A 654 6.37 2.52 -31.98
CA TYR A 654 7.78 2.12 -32.04
C TYR A 654 8.11 1.04 -31.01
N ASP A 655 7.67 1.23 -29.77
CA ASP A 655 7.84 0.33 -28.62
C ASP A 655 6.75 -0.74 -28.51
N ALA A 656 6.14 -1.15 -29.62
CA ALA A 656 4.93 -1.99 -29.70
C ALA A 656 4.77 -3.01 -28.57
N CYS A 657 3.53 -3.29 -28.22
CA CYS A 657 3.15 -4.36 -27.28
C CYS A 657 3.79 -5.70 -27.68
N TRP A 658 4.18 -6.52 -26.72
CA TRP A 658 4.78 -7.82 -26.94
C TRP A 658 3.95 -8.74 -27.85
N ARG A 659 2.63 -8.57 -27.93
CA ARG A 659 1.72 -9.35 -28.77
C ARG A 659 2.02 -9.22 -30.25
N TRP A 660 2.56 -8.07 -30.65
CA TRP A 660 2.83 -7.76 -32.05
C TRP A 660 4.25 -8.11 -32.47
N LEU A 661 5.08 -8.61 -31.56
CA LEU A 661 6.48 -8.96 -31.74
C LEU A 661 7.32 -7.84 -32.40
N LEU A 662 8.61 -8.06 -32.55
CA LEU A 662 9.52 -7.14 -33.26
C LEU A 662 9.83 -7.64 -34.67
N ASN A 663 10.27 -6.72 -35.54
CA ASN A 663 10.86 -7.01 -36.85
C ASN A 663 9.98 -7.85 -37.80
N ARG A 664 8.66 -7.65 -37.73
CA ARG A 664 7.69 -8.26 -38.63
C ARG A 664 6.51 -7.33 -38.89
N ASP A 665 5.86 -7.48 -40.00
CA ASP A 665 4.68 -6.74 -40.45
C ASP A 665 3.37 -7.56 -40.43
N ASP A 666 3.45 -8.86 -40.12
CA ASP A 666 2.33 -9.76 -39.87
C ASP A 666 2.13 -10.02 -38.34
N SER A 667 1.21 -10.89 -38.01
CA SER A 667 0.99 -11.34 -36.62
C SER A 667 0.85 -12.85 -36.54
N PRO A 668 1.54 -13.51 -35.59
CA PRO A 668 1.35 -14.94 -35.38
C PRO A 668 0.01 -15.25 -34.69
N TRP A 669 -0.65 -14.24 -34.10
CA TRP A 669 -1.94 -14.38 -33.44
C TRP A 669 -3.12 -14.25 -34.40
N TYR A 670 -2.99 -13.45 -35.46
CA TYR A 670 -4.07 -13.10 -36.38
C TYR A 670 -3.54 -13.13 -37.81
N PRO A 671 -3.86 -14.20 -38.58
CA PRO A 671 -3.33 -14.34 -39.95
C PRO A 671 -3.75 -13.23 -40.93
N THR A 672 -4.84 -12.52 -40.60
CA THR A 672 -5.40 -11.42 -41.42
C THR A 672 -4.84 -10.05 -41.05
N LEU A 673 -3.90 -9.98 -40.09
CA LEU A 673 -3.38 -8.73 -39.60
C LEU A 673 -2.08 -8.32 -40.27
N ARG A 674 -2.00 -7.07 -40.72
CA ARG A 674 -0.80 -6.40 -41.20
C ARG A 674 -0.48 -5.20 -40.34
N GLN A 675 0.82 -5.02 -40.01
CA GLN A 675 1.32 -3.93 -39.16
C GLN A 675 1.92 -2.80 -39.97
N PHE A 676 1.62 -1.54 -39.60
CA PHE A 676 2.25 -0.31 -40.06
C PHE A 676 2.90 0.35 -38.85
N ARG A 677 4.20 0.14 -38.69
CA ARG A 677 4.93 0.44 -37.47
C ARG A 677 5.67 1.76 -37.53
N GLN A 678 5.62 2.55 -36.42
CA GLN A 678 6.47 3.73 -36.27
C GLN A 678 7.94 3.36 -36.45
N ARG A 679 8.66 4.18 -37.23
CA ARG A 679 10.13 4.08 -37.41
C ARG A 679 10.90 4.84 -36.35
N ARG A 680 10.24 5.81 -35.67
CA ARG A 680 10.72 6.60 -34.51
C ARG A 680 9.56 6.79 -33.56
N LEU A 681 9.85 6.80 -32.27
CA LEU A 681 8.84 6.96 -31.23
C LEU A 681 8.02 8.24 -31.43
N GLY A 682 6.69 8.12 -31.38
CA GLY A 682 5.75 9.22 -31.54
C GLY A 682 5.60 9.78 -32.99
N ASN A 683 6.35 9.28 -33.96
CA ASN A 683 6.26 9.74 -35.34
C ASN A 683 5.33 8.85 -36.17
N TRP A 684 4.12 9.35 -36.44
CA TRP A 684 3.09 8.66 -37.23
C TRP A 684 3.16 8.94 -38.74
N GLN A 685 3.98 9.88 -39.22
CA GLN A 685 4.01 10.27 -40.62
C GLN A 685 4.33 9.07 -41.53
N ALA A 686 5.46 8.40 -41.31
CA ALA A 686 5.90 7.28 -42.15
C ALA A 686 4.89 6.11 -42.17
N PRO A 687 4.37 5.59 -41.02
CA PRO A 687 3.39 4.52 -41.06
C PRO A 687 2.07 4.95 -41.69
N VAL A 688 1.64 6.22 -41.58
CA VAL A 688 0.42 6.73 -42.25
C VAL A 688 0.64 6.83 -43.78
N ASP A 689 1.84 7.23 -44.24
CA ASP A 689 2.15 7.25 -45.67
C ASP A 689 2.20 5.84 -46.27
N ASP A 690 2.81 4.87 -45.54
CA ASP A 690 2.84 3.45 -45.93
C ASP A 690 1.41 2.88 -45.98
N LEU A 691 0.56 3.23 -44.98
CA LEU A 691 -0.84 2.85 -44.91
C LEU A 691 -1.64 3.43 -46.07
N ARG A 692 -1.46 4.72 -46.40
CA ARG A 692 -2.09 5.38 -47.54
C ARG A 692 -1.77 4.67 -48.85
N ALA A 693 -0.49 4.34 -49.10
CA ALA A 693 -0.07 3.63 -50.30
C ALA A 693 -0.69 2.23 -50.40
N ALA A 694 -0.77 1.49 -49.28
CA ALA A 694 -1.45 0.21 -49.21
C ALA A 694 -2.95 0.33 -49.47
N LEU A 695 -3.62 1.37 -48.95
CA LEU A 695 -5.03 1.60 -49.16
C LEU A 695 -5.36 1.92 -50.63
N GLN A 696 -4.51 2.69 -51.30
CA GLN A 696 -4.62 2.95 -52.74
C GLN A 696 -4.48 1.67 -53.57
N ALA A 697 -3.63 0.74 -53.13
CA ALA A 697 -3.49 -0.56 -53.81
C ALA A 697 -4.75 -1.42 -53.59
N ALA A 698 -5.26 -1.51 -52.35
CA ALA A 698 -6.47 -2.27 -52.02
C ALA A 698 -7.70 -1.80 -52.82
N VAL A 699 -7.92 -0.49 -52.96
CA VAL A 699 -9.02 0.04 -53.78
C VAL A 699 -8.90 -0.36 -55.26
N ARG A 700 -7.67 -0.36 -55.82
CA ARG A 700 -7.44 -0.82 -57.18
C ARG A 700 -7.75 -2.29 -57.41
N ASP A 701 -7.43 -3.12 -56.41
CA ASP A 701 -7.68 -4.57 -56.49
C ASP A 701 -9.18 -4.91 -56.33
N THR A 702 -9.93 -4.11 -55.57
CA THR A 702 -11.39 -4.26 -55.40
C THR A 702 -12.17 -3.79 -56.65
N ALA A 703 -11.57 -2.92 -57.47
CA ALA A 703 -12.18 -2.39 -58.69
C ALA A 703 -11.94 -3.28 -59.90
N ARG A 704 -11.11 -4.30 -59.82
CA ARG A 704 -10.87 -5.35 -60.81
C ARG A 704 -11.71 -6.60 -60.56
#